data_71fe3c61bb23e59683becc8e9e3ba1ff
#
_entry.id   71fe3c61bb23e59683becc8e9e3ba1ff
#
_cell.length_a   1.000
_cell.length_b   1.000
_cell.length_c   1.000
_cell.angle_alpha   90.00
_cell.angle_beta   90.00
_cell.angle_gamma   90.00
#
_symmetry.space_group_name_H-M   'P 1'
#
loop_
_entity.id
_entity.type
_entity.pdbx_description
1 polymer ?
#
loop_
_entity_poly.entity_id
_entity_poly.type
_entity_poly.pdbx_seq_one_letter_code
_entity_poly.pdbx_strand_id
1 'polypeptide(L)'
;TENIFPIIKKFLYSDHEIFLRELVSNAVDATQKLNTLASISEFKGELGDLTVHVSLGKDTITISDRGIGLTAEEIDKYINQIAFSGANDFLEKYKNDANAIIGHFGLGFYSAFMVSKKVEIITKSYKEGAQAVKWTCDGSPEFTLEEVEKADRGTDIVLYIDDDCKEFLEESRISALLKKYCSFLPVPIAFGKKKEWKDGKQVETAEDNVINDTIPLWTKKPSELSDEDYKKFYRELYPMSDEPLFWIHLNVDYPFHLTGILYFPKVKSNIDLNKNKIQLYCNQVYVTDSVEGIVPDFLTLLHGVLDSPDIPLNVSRSYLQSDSNVKKISTYISKKVSDRLQSIFKNDRAQFEEKWNDLKIFINYGMLTQEDFYDKAQKFALFTDTDGKHYTFEEYQTLIKDNQTDKDKNLIYLYANNKDEQFAYIEAAKNKGYNVLLMDGQLDVAMVSMLEQKLEKSRFTRVDSDVVDNLIVKEDKKSDVLEASKQEALSAAFKSQLPKMEKVEFNVMTQALGENGSPVMITQSEYMRRMKEMANIQAGMSFYGEMPDMFNLVLNSDHKLVKEVLADEEKECSAAIAPIQTELEDVTKRRDALKKKQEGKKDEDIPTAEKDELNDLDKKWDELKQQKDSIFAGYAGKNKVVRQLIDLALLQNNMLKGEALNNFVKRSIELI
;
A
#
# COMPACT_ATOMS: atom_id res chain seq x y z
N THR A 1 48.25 -5.61 -6.73
CA THR A 1 47.34 -5.30 -5.62
C THR A 1 47.52 -3.89 -5.03
N GLU A 2 48.33 -3.03 -5.64
CA GLU A 2 48.69 -1.69 -5.11
C GLU A 2 47.49 -0.70 -5.04
N ASN A 3 46.32 -1.01 -5.61
CA ASN A 3 45.18 -0.10 -5.69
C ASN A 3 43.87 -0.66 -5.14
N ILE A 4 43.88 -1.69 -4.31
CA ILE A 4 42.63 -2.34 -3.89
C ILE A 4 41.91 -1.58 -2.77
N PHE A 5 42.65 -0.96 -1.83
CA PHE A 5 42.05 -0.18 -0.74
C PHE A 5 41.24 1.03 -1.23
N PRO A 6 41.70 1.83 -2.22
CA PRO A 6 40.86 2.88 -2.80
C PRO A 6 39.61 2.33 -3.47
N ILE A 7 39.67 1.12 -4.06
CA ILE A 7 38.53 0.45 -4.70
C ILE A 7 37.52 -0.02 -3.62
N ILE A 8 38.01 -0.65 -2.55
CA ILE A 8 37.21 -1.06 -1.41
C ILE A 8 36.53 0.15 -0.78
N LYS A 9 37.26 1.24 -0.51
CA LYS A 9 36.75 2.47 0.08
C LYS A 9 35.66 3.13 -0.79
N LYS A 10 35.76 3.02 -2.12
CA LYS A 10 34.87 3.72 -3.05
C LYS A 10 33.70 2.89 -3.57
N PHE A 11 33.82 1.57 -3.68
CA PHE A 11 32.88 0.73 -4.41
C PHE A 11 32.27 -0.44 -3.61
N LEU A 12 32.91 -0.87 -2.51
CA LEU A 12 32.44 -2.05 -1.79
C LEU A 12 31.32 -1.73 -0.79
N TYR A 13 31.37 -0.56 -0.19
CA TYR A 13 30.42 -0.13 0.82
C TYR A 13 29.91 1.27 0.52
N SER A 14 28.60 1.43 0.45
CA SER A 14 27.96 2.71 0.20
C SER A 14 27.90 3.62 1.44
N ASP A 15 28.10 3.05 2.64
CA ASP A 15 27.97 3.75 3.89
C ASP A 15 29.10 3.39 4.85
N HIS A 16 29.78 4.41 5.39
CA HIS A 16 30.91 4.25 6.29
C HIS A 16 30.51 3.61 7.62
N GLU A 17 29.30 3.82 8.12
CA GLU A 17 28.86 3.27 9.41
C GLU A 17 28.84 1.73 9.48
N ILE A 18 28.89 1.06 8.33
CA ILE A 18 28.92 -0.41 8.22
C ILE A 18 30.17 -1.01 8.86
N PHE A 19 31.27 -0.25 9.01
CA PHE A 19 32.50 -0.76 9.62
C PHE A 19 32.25 -1.38 10.99
N LEU A 20 31.42 -0.75 11.80
CA LEU A 20 31.15 -1.22 13.16
C LEU A 20 30.39 -2.56 13.15
N ARG A 21 29.39 -2.67 12.27
CA ARG A 21 28.65 -3.93 12.07
C ARG A 21 29.60 -5.08 11.69
N GLU A 22 30.46 -4.85 10.70
CA GLU A 22 31.35 -5.88 10.19
C GLU A 22 32.40 -6.33 11.23
N LEU A 23 33.02 -5.37 11.93
CA LEU A 23 34.03 -5.72 12.92
C LEU A 23 33.45 -6.37 14.18
N VAL A 24 32.30 -5.91 14.67
CA VAL A 24 31.61 -6.56 15.79
C VAL A 24 31.11 -7.95 15.40
N SER A 25 30.60 -8.11 14.16
CA SER A 25 30.20 -9.43 13.65
C SER A 25 31.37 -10.41 13.58
N ASN A 26 32.57 -9.95 13.18
CA ASN A 26 33.77 -10.78 13.19
C ASN A 26 34.19 -11.21 14.61
N ALA A 27 34.06 -10.33 15.59
CA ALA A 27 34.30 -10.64 17.00
C ALA A 27 33.30 -11.68 17.54
N VAL A 28 32.03 -11.56 17.15
CA VAL A 28 30.98 -12.55 17.46
C VAL A 28 31.30 -13.88 16.82
N ASP A 29 31.70 -13.90 15.55
CA ASP A 29 32.07 -15.15 14.85
C ASP A 29 33.28 -15.84 15.49
N ALA A 30 34.29 -15.09 15.90
CA ALA A 30 35.45 -15.63 16.61
C ALA A 30 35.05 -16.29 17.95
N THR A 31 34.08 -15.67 18.63
CA THR A 31 33.53 -16.21 19.90
C THR A 31 32.67 -17.45 19.66
N GLN A 32 31.79 -17.44 18.65
CA GLN A 32 30.96 -18.59 18.29
C GLN A 32 31.79 -19.78 17.84
N LYS A 33 32.88 -19.56 17.08
CA LYS A 33 33.82 -20.61 16.72
C LYS A 33 34.45 -21.27 17.97
N LEU A 34 34.82 -20.46 18.96
CA LEU A 34 35.33 -20.99 20.23
C LEU A 34 34.28 -21.82 20.97
N ASN A 35 33.03 -21.34 21.04
CA ASN A 35 31.93 -22.08 21.65
C ASN A 35 31.71 -23.42 20.95
N THR A 36 31.77 -23.47 19.63
CA THR A 36 31.66 -24.70 18.85
C THR A 36 32.81 -25.68 19.18
N LEU A 37 34.06 -25.18 19.19
CA LEU A 37 35.22 -26.02 19.56
C LEU A 37 35.13 -26.57 20.98
N ALA A 38 34.60 -25.80 21.92
CA ALA A 38 34.36 -26.25 23.29
C ALA A 38 33.26 -27.31 23.36
N SER A 39 32.17 -27.16 22.61
CA SER A 39 31.05 -28.12 22.58
C SER A 39 31.45 -29.49 22.05
N ILE A 40 32.36 -29.54 21.10
CA ILE A 40 32.91 -30.79 20.53
C ILE A 40 34.19 -31.27 21.22
N SER A 41 34.58 -30.64 22.34
CA SER A 41 35.75 -30.99 23.14
C SER A 41 37.12 -30.81 22.43
N GLU A 42 37.18 -30.05 21.35
CA GLU A 42 38.44 -29.62 20.70
C GLU A 42 39.11 -28.47 21.46
N PHE A 43 38.37 -27.69 22.23
CA PHE A 43 38.88 -26.72 23.20
C PHE A 43 38.57 -27.21 24.63
N LYS A 44 39.62 -27.41 25.44
CA LYS A 44 39.53 -27.90 26.82
C LYS A 44 39.81 -26.85 27.89
N GLY A 45 40.10 -25.62 27.51
CA GLY A 45 40.32 -24.51 28.41
C GLY A 45 39.02 -23.94 28.99
N GLU A 46 39.15 -23.05 29.98
CA GLU A 46 38.02 -22.32 30.47
C GLU A 46 37.58 -21.25 29.47
N LEU A 47 36.26 -21.18 29.19
CA LEU A 47 35.71 -20.17 28.31
C LEU A 47 35.82 -18.77 28.91
N GLY A 48 35.53 -18.65 30.21
CA GLY A 48 35.53 -17.36 30.91
C GLY A 48 34.43 -16.41 30.40
N ASP A 49 34.64 -15.13 30.58
CA ASP A 49 33.75 -14.10 30.03
C ASP A 49 34.03 -13.88 28.55
N LEU A 50 33.03 -14.14 27.72
CA LEU A 50 33.09 -14.05 26.27
C LEU A 50 32.44 -12.75 25.73
N THR A 51 32.14 -11.78 26.59
CA THR A 51 31.59 -10.50 26.20
C THR A 51 32.51 -9.78 25.25
N VAL A 52 31.99 -9.34 24.11
CA VAL A 52 32.66 -8.45 23.18
C VAL A 52 32.58 -7.02 23.71
N HIS A 53 33.74 -6.34 23.80
CA HIS A 53 33.80 -4.99 24.30
C HIS A 53 34.07 -4.00 23.18
N VAL A 54 33.28 -2.94 23.11
CA VAL A 54 33.53 -1.77 22.25
C VAL A 54 33.90 -0.59 23.17
N SER A 55 35.01 0.06 22.91
CA SER A 55 35.48 1.18 23.73
C SER A 55 36.02 2.31 22.88
N LEU A 56 35.86 3.54 23.40
CA LEU A 56 36.37 4.77 22.79
C LEU A 56 37.61 5.24 23.55
N GLY A 57 38.67 5.48 22.80
CA GLY A 57 39.83 6.24 23.29
C GLY A 57 39.76 7.70 22.80
N LYS A 58 40.85 8.45 22.98
CA LYS A 58 40.90 9.85 22.54
C LYS A 58 40.70 9.99 21.03
N ASP A 59 41.39 9.17 20.25
CA ASP A 59 41.39 9.18 18.78
C ASP A 59 41.18 7.75 18.21
N THR A 60 40.74 6.81 19.04
CA THR A 60 40.63 5.41 18.70
C THR A 60 39.29 4.79 19.08
N ILE A 61 38.90 3.79 18.29
CA ILE A 61 37.82 2.84 18.64
C ILE A 61 38.50 1.47 18.76
N THR A 62 38.20 0.77 19.86
CA THR A 62 38.71 -0.59 20.07
C THR A 62 37.56 -1.58 20.17
N ILE A 63 37.64 -2.69 19.40
CA ILE A 63 36.74 -3.81 19.47
C ILE A 63 37.54 -5.02 19.96
N SER A 64 37.16 -5.59 21.12
CA SER A 64 37.87 -6.66 21.80
C SER A 64 36.99 -7.88 21.96
N ASP A 65 37.47 -9.05 21.54
CA ASP A 65 36.86 -10.35 21.78
C ASP A 65 37.80 -11.31 22.55
N ARG A 66 37.22 -12.33 23.10
CA ARG A 66 37.95 -13.47 23.71
C ARG A 66 37.66 -14.79 22.98
N GLY A 67 37.45 -14.70 21.65
CA GLY A 67 37.21 -15.82 20.76
C GLY A 67 38.47 -16.66 20.48
N ILE A 68 38.49 -17.26 19.30
CA ILE A 68 39.60 -18.14 18.90
C ILE A 68 40.96 -17.45 18.71
N GLY A 69 40.98 -16.14 18.51
CA GLY A 69 42.20 -15.41 18.14
C GLY A 69 42.81 -15.88 16.82
N LEU A 70 44.02 -15.40 16.52
CA LEU A 70 44.76 -15.72 15.29
C LEU A 70 46.23 -15.99 15.64
N THR A 71 46.84 -16.92 14.88
CA THR A 71 48.32 -17.07 14.84
C THR A 71 48.92 -16.14 13.78
N ALA A 72 50.24 -15.99 13.74
CA ALA A 72 50.93 -15.21 12.73
C ALA A 72 50.64 -15.70 11.29
N GLU A 73 50.58 -17.05 11.10
CA GLU A 73 50.25 -17.66 9.82
C GLU A 73 48.80 -17.45 9.44
N GLU A 74 47.89 -17.44 10.41
CA GLU A 74 46.48 -17.16 10.18
C GLU A 74 46.24 -15.70 9.82
N ILE A 75 47.02 -14.75 10.38
CA ILE A 75 47.00 -13.34 9.94
C ILE A 75 47.44 -13.24 8.49
N ASP A 76 48.52 -13.88 8.11
CA ASP A 76 49.02 -13.86 6.74
C ASP A 76 47.99 -14.43 5.75
N LYS A 77 47.32 -15.52 6.14
CA LYS A 77 46.30 -16.17 5.31
C LYS A 77 44.97 -15.37 5.22
N TYR A 78 44.45 -14.87 6.35
CA TYR A 78 43.07 -14.32 6.41
C TYR A 78 42.98 -12.80 6.46
N ILE A 79 44.08 -12.11 6.79
CA ILE A 79 44.13 -10.66 6.85
C ILE A 79 44.93 -10.07 5.68
N ASN A 80 46.05 -10.66 5.32
CA ASN A 80 46.89 -10.16 4.23
C ASN A 80 46.41 -10.63 2.84
N GLN A 81 45.63 -11.71 2.75
CA GLN A 81 45.07 -12.19 1.49
C GLN A 81 43.60 -11.82 1.40
N ILE A 82 43.25 -11.03 0.38
CA ILE A 82 41.92 -10.51 0.17
C ILE A 82 40.99 -11.63 -0.30
N ALA A 83 39.73 -11.60 0.21
CA ALA A 83 38.67 -12.58 -0.08
C ALA A 83 38.97 -14.01 0.40
N PHE A 84 39.91 -14.19 1.31
CA PHE A 84 40.05 -15.44 2.05
C PHE A 84 39.30 -15.36 3.38
N SER A 85 38.37 -16.26 3.60
CA SER A 85 37.58 -16.31 4.83
C SER A 85 37.89 -17.58 5.64
N GLY A 86 38.37 -17.38 6.86
CA GLY A 86 38.48 -18.48 7.84
C GLY A 86 37.11 -19.07 8.26
N ALA A 87 36.02 -18.44 7.88
CA ALA A 87 34.68 -18.98 8.03
C ALA A 87 34.46 -20.17 7.10
N ASN A 88 34.85 -20.11 5.84
CA ASN A 88 34.68 -21.21 4.89
C ASN A 88 35.47 -22.45 5.30
N ASP A 89 36.72 -22.28 5.71
CA ASP A 89 37.54 -23.40 6.22
C ASP A 89 36.92 -24.06 7.46
N PHE A 90 36.31 -23.24 8.33
CA PHE A 90 35.63 -23.73 9.53
C PHE A 90 34.32 -24.44 9.18
N LEU A 91 33.52 -23.90 8.26
CA LEU A 91 32.26 -24.48 7.79
C LEU A 91 32.46 -25.83 7.09
N GLU A 92 33.52 -25.97 6.29
CA GLU A 92 33.87 -27.23 5.64
C GLU A 92 34.27 -28.32 6.66
N LYS A 93 34.98 -27.92 7.72
CA LYS A 93 35.42 -28.83 8.78
C LYS A 93 34.30 -29.24 9.74
N TYR A 94 33.34 -28.34 10.03
CA TYR A 94 32.33 -28.51 11.07
C TYR A 94 30.88 -28.35 10.51
N LYS A 95 30.55 -29.08 9.45
CA LYS A 95 29.30 -28.95 8.65
C LYS A 95 27.98 -28.98 9.43
N ASN A 96 27.94 -29.62 10.60
CA ASN A 96 26.70 -29.78 11.37
C ASN A 96 26.41 -28.62 12.32
N ASP A 97 27.37 -27.75 12.62
CA ASP A 97 27.26 -26.61 13.55
C ASP A 97 27.50 -25.28 12.87
N ALA A 98 27.52 -25.28 11.54
CA ALA A 98 28.02 -24.22 10.70
C ALA A 98 27.03 -23.01 10.53
N ASN A 99 25.77 -23.19 10.87
CA ASN A 99 24.74 -22.16 10.58
C ASN A 99 24.85 -20.91 11.47
N ALA A 100 25.69 -20.93 12.49
CA ALA A 100 25.85 -19.80 13.42
C ALA A 100 26.89 -18.75 12.98
N ILE A 101 27.62 -18.97 11.87
CA ILE A 101 28.68 -18.07 11.42
C ILE A 101 28.11 -16.99 10.48
N ILE A 102 28.46 -15.74 10.74
CA ILE A 102 27.96 -14.56 10.09
C ILE A 102 28.77 -14.18 8.83
N GLY A 103 30.10 -14.29 8.92
CA GLY A 103 31.03 -13.83 7.89
C GLY A 103 31.35 -14.86 6.82
N HIS A 104 31.00 -14.58 5.55
CA HIS A 104 31.24 -15.52 4.43
C HIS A 104 32.22 -15.00 3.37
N PHE A 105 32.44 -13.68 3.28
CA PHE A 105 33.12 -13.09 2.12
C PHE A 105 34.60 -12.76 2.33
N GLY A 106 35.11 -12.76 3.55
CA GLY A 106 36.51 -12.42 3.84
C GLY A 106 36.89 -10.97 3.54
N LEU A 107 35.88 -10.07 3.45
CA LEU A 107 36.10 -8.67 3.09
C LEU A 107 35.64 -7.70 4.21
N GLY A 108 34.87 -8.16 5.19
CA GLY A 108 34.30 -7.30 6.24
C GLY A 108 35.34 -6.54 7.05
N PHE A 109 36.49 -7.16 7.33
CA PHE A 109 37.59 -6.52 8.06
C PHE A 109 38.10 -5.24 7.38
N TYR A 110 38.17 -5.21 6.05
CA TYR A 110 38.69 -4.07 5.33
C TYR A 110 37.81 -2.82 5.42
N SER A 111 36.57 -2.93 5.88
CA SER A 111 35.71 -1.79 6.20
C SER A 111 36.32 -0.87 7.28
N ALA A 112 37.24 -1.40 8.10
CA ALA A 112 38.02 -0.63 9.07
C ALA A 112 38.76 0.57 8.45
N PHE A 113 39.28 0.40 7.23
CA PHE A 113 40.02 1.43 6.51
C PHE A 113 39.14 2.52 5.88
N MET A 114 37.82 2.37 5.96
CA MET A 114 36.89 3.42 5.51
C MET A 114 36.85 4.59 6.50
N VAL A 115 37.12 4.32 7.77
CA VAL A 115 37.00 5.30 8.86
C VAL A 115 38.31 5.57 9.60
N SER A 116 39.36 4.81 9.34
CA SER A 116 40.60 4.88 10.06
C SER A 116 41.81 5.09 9.14
N LYS A 117 42.76 5.89 9.61
CA LYS A 117 44.09 6.15 8.99
C LYS A 117 45.11 5.07 9.33
N LYS A 118 44.86 4.27 10.36
CA LYS A 118 45.71 3.17 10.80
C LYS A 118 44.87 2.16 11.56
N VAL A 119 45.13 0.87 11.37
CA VAL A 119 44.52 -0.24 12.08
C VAL A 119 45.60 -1.09 12.74
N GLU A 120 45.39 -1.47 13.99
CA GLU A 120 46.20 -2.43 14.70
C GLU A 120 45.35 -3.64 15.09
N ILE A 121 45.87 -4.86 14.92
CA ILE A 121 45.28 -6.12 15.40
C ILE A 121 46.24 -6.71 16.42
N ILE A 122 45.83 -6.86 17.67
CA ILE A 122 46.59 -7.50 18.74
C ILE A 122 45.85 -8.80 19.06
N THR A 123 46.47 -9.95 18.78
CA THR A 123 45.76 -11.24 18.83
C THR A 123 46.60 -12.36 19.41
N LYS A 124 45.90 -13.28 20.09
CA LYS A 124 46.51 -14.53 20.62
C LYS A 124 45.55 -15.69 20.37
N SER A 125 46.01 -16.70 19.65
CA SER A 125 45.20 -17.87 19.32
C SER A 125 44.89 -18.71 20.58
N TYR A 126 43.75 -19.42 20.53
CA TYR A 126 43.34 -20.40 21.55
C TYR A 126 44.24 -21.63 21.58
N LYS A 127 45.06 -21.85 20.54
CA LYS A 127 45.93 -22.98 20.42
C LYS A 127 47.01 -22.97 21.51
N GLU A 128 47.27 -24.14 22.10
CA GLU A 128 48.25 -24.25 23.18
C GLU A 128 49.64 -23.83 22.69
N GLY A 129 50.33 -23.01 23.48
CA GLY A 129 51.64 -22.47 23.14
C GLY A 129 51.68 -21.38 22.09
N ALA A 130 50.52 -20.87 21.62
CA ALA A 130 50.48 -19.81 20.63
C ALA A 130 51.04 -18.50 21.18
N GLN A 131 51.96 -17.89 20.40
CA GLN A 131 52.53 -16.58 20.68
C GLN A 131 51.56 -15.48 20.26
N ALA A 132 51.43 -14.43 21.07
CA ALA A 132 50.63 -13.28 20.70
C ALA A 132 51.39 -12.39 19.71
N VAL A 133 50.66 -11.81 18.74
CA VAL A 133 51.23 -11.01 17.70
C VAL A 133 50.44 -9.73 17.51
N LYS A 134 51.13 -8.68 17.07
CA LYS A 134 50.56 -7.37 16.69
C LYS A 134 50.83 -7.15 15.23
N TRP A 135 49.75 -6.95 14.48
CA TRP A 135 49.74 -6.53 13.09
C TRP A 135 49.37 -5.06 13.00
N THR A 136 50.04 -4.28 12.15
CA THR A 136 49.76 -2.87 11.95
C THR A 136 49.77 -2.53 10.47
N CYS A 137 48.78 -1.77 9.99
CA CYS A 137 48.71 -1.30 8.62
C CYS A 137 48.02 0.08 8.58
N ASP A 138 48.47 0.95 7.68
CA ASP A 138 47.89 2.29 7.43
C ASP A 138 46.99 2.33 6.18
N GLY A 139 46.63 1.18 5.62
CA GLY A 139 45.88 1.08 4.38
C GLY A 139 46.73 1.08 3.12
N SER A 140 48.06 1.14 3.26
CA SER A 140 49.03 0.86 2.19
C SER A 140 49.19 -0.67 2.02
N PRO A 141 49.86 -1.15 0.95
CA PRO A 141 50.18 -2.56 0.78
C PRO A 141 51.16 -3.11 1.83
N GLU A 142 51.80 -2.22 2.59
CA GLU A 142 52.81 -2.56 3.60
C GLU A 142 52.11 -2.77 4.97
N PHE A 143 52.62 -3.74 5.70
CA PHE A 143 52.18 -4.00 7.09
C PHE A 143 53.40 -4.38 7.94
N THR A 144 53.28 -4.25 9.24
CA THR A 144 54.21 -4.80 10.22
C THR A 144 53.56 -5.90 11.03
N LEU A 145 54.33 -6.92 11.35
CA LEU A 145 53.94 -8.01 12.22
C LEU A 145 55.04 -8.26 13.25
N GLU A 146 54.71 -8.09 14.51
CA GLU A 146 55.66 -8.25 15.63
C GLU A 146 55.09 -9.11 16.75
N GLU A 147 55.93 -9.85 17.46
CA GLU A 147 55.55 -10.57 18.65
C GLU A 147 55.28 -9.60 19.80
N VAL A 148 54.24 -9.82 20.55
CA VAL A 148 53.86 -9.03 21.71
C VAL A 148 53.38 -9.90 22.87
N GLU A 149 53.27 -9.32 24.04
CA GLU A 149 52.63 -9.99 25.17
C GLU A 149 51.15 -9.66 25.20
N LYS A 150 50.32 -10.72 25.27
CA LYS A 150 48.89 -10.63 25.53
C LYS A 150 48.50 -11.77 26.50
N ALA A 151 47.91 -11.38 27.63
CA ALA A 151 47.60 -12.34 28.68
C ALA A 151 46.57 -13.37 28.21
N ASP A 152 45.46 -12.92 27.71
CA ASP A 152 44.34 -13.77 27.31
C ASP A 152 44.28 -13.99 25.78
N ARG A 153 43.67 -15.14 25.38
CA ARG A 153 43.31 -15.39 23.99
C ARG A 153 42.32 -14.34 23.48
N GLY A 154 42.15 -14.25 22.17
CA GLY A 154 41.21 -13.37 21.47
C GLY A 154 41.91 -12.24 20.73
N THR A 155 41.13 -11.31 20.26
CA THR A 155 41.60 -10.27 19.34
C THR A 155 41.12 -8.89 19.80
N ASP A 156 42.04 -7.91 19.80
CA ASP A 156 41.75 -6.51 19.95
C ASP A 156 42.04 -5.82 18.61
N ILE A 157 41.02 -5.21 18.02
CA ILE A 157 41.14 -4.38 16.81
C ILE A 157 41.08 -2.94 17.22
N VAL A 158 42.16 -2.18 17.00
CA VAL A 158 42.30 -0.77 17.34
C VAL A 158 42.26 0.04 16.07
N LEU A 159 41.25 0.89 15.93
CA LEU A 159 41.06 1.81 14.81
C LEU A 159 41.52 3.19 15.21
N TYR A 160 42.53 3.75 14.53
CA TYR A 160 42.92 5.13 14.65
C TYR A 160 42.10 5.97 13.67
N ILE A 161 41.11 6.68 14.18
CA ILE A 161 40.07 7.31 13.37
C ILE A 161 40.65 8.45 12.53
N ASP A 162 40.25 8.51 11.27
CA ASP A 162 40.62 9.55 10.33
C ASP A 162 39.98 10.90 10.72
N ASP A 163 40.62 11.98 10.38
CA ASP A 163 40.16 13.33 10.74
C ASP A 163 38.77 13.66 10.15
N ASP A 164 38.47 13.11 8.99
CA ASP A 164 37.18 13.28 8.33
C ASP A 164 36.05 12.40 8.94
N CYS A 165 36.40 11.48 9.84
CA CYS A 165 35.47 10.49 10.45
C CYS A 165 35.32 10.66 11.97
N LYS A 166 35.67 11.83 12.52
CA LYS A 166 35.62 12.08 13.98
C LYS A 166 34.26 11.96 14.61
N GLU A 167 33.18 11.98 13.83
CA GLU A 167 31.84 11.69 14.33
C GLU A 167 31.75 10.34 15.04
N PHE A 168 32.52 9.35 14.60
CA PHE A 168 32.54 8.03 15.22
C PHE A 168 33.29 7.96 16.56
N LEU A 169 33.93 9.03 17.00
CA LEU A 169 34.50 9.14 18.35
C LEU A 169 33.47 9.64 19.38
N GLU A 170 32.27 10.00 18.95
CA GLU A 170 31.17 10.40 19.83
C GLU A 170 30.45 9.17 20.40
N GLU A 171 30.31 9.12 21.74
CA GLU A 171 29.62 8.02 22.45
C GLU A 171 28.19 7.81 21.95
N SER A 172 27.46 8.91 21.72
CA SER A 172 26.09 8.87 21.22
C SER A 172 26.00 8.23 19.82
N ARG A 173 26.97 8.53 18.94
CA ARG A 173 27.03 8.00 17.56
C ARG A 173 27.28 6.50 17.58
N ILE A 174 28.28 6.04 18.31
CA ILE A 174 28.60 4.60 18.45
C ILE A 174 27.46 3.86 19.12
N SER A 175 26.87 4.41 20.17
CA SER A 175 25.69 3.81 20.83
C SER A 175 24.52 3.62 19.88
N ALA A 176 24.23 4.63 19.05
CA ALA A 176 23.18 4.55 18.03
C ALA A 176 23.46 3.46 16.97
N LEU A 177 24.71 3.34 16.51
CA LEU A 177 25.13 2.33 15.55
C LEU A 177 25.09 0.91 16.13
N LEU A 178 25.56 0.72 17.36
CA LEU A 178 25.46 -0.56 18.06
C LEU A 178 24.02 -0.97 18.25
N LYS A 179 23.15 -0.03 18.63
CA LYS A 179 21.73 -0.29 18.73
C LYS A 179 21.09 -0.66 17.39
N LYS A 180 21.49 0.01 16.30
CA LYS A 180 20.96 -0.27 14.95
C LYS A 180 21.38 -1.65 14.43
N TYR A 181 22.66 -1.99 14.54
CA TYR A 181 23.24 -3.14 13.87
C TYR A 181 23.45 -4.36 14.75
N CYS A 182 23.60 -4.17 16.06
CA CYS A 182 24.09 -5.20 16.98
C CYS A 182 23.09 -5.59 18.07
N SER A 183 21.88 -5.03 18.11
CA SER A 183 20.90 -5.25 19.18
C SER A 183 20.54 -6.69 19.47
N PHE A 184 20.74 -7.60 18.53
CA PHE A 184 20.30 -8.98 18.64
C PHE A 184 21.40 -10.00 18.36
N LEU A 185 22.67 -9.59 18.32
CA LEU A 185 23.78 -10.51 18.11
C LEU A 185 23.86 -11.57 19.22
N PRO A 186 24.23 -12.82 18.88
CA PRO A 186 24.13 -13.97 19.80
C PRO A 186 25.25 -14.05 20.87
N VAL A 187 26.07 -13.02 20.98
CA VAL A 187 27.12 -12.87 21.99
C VAL A 187 26.92 -11.53 22.72
N PRO A 188 27.07 -11.43 24.05
CA PRO A 188 26.94 -10.17 24.75
C PRO A 188 27.93 -9.13 24.23
N ILE A 189 27.45 -7.91 23.99
CA ILE A 189 28.25 -6.79 23.54
C ILE A 189 28.14 -5.68 24.58
N ALA A 190 29.27 -5.29 25.15
CA ALA A 190 29.37 -4.23 26.14
C ALA A 190 29.90 -2.93 25.52
N PHE A 191 29.22 -1.83 25.80
CA PHE A 191 29.68 -0.51 25.46
C PHE A 191 29.53 0.45 26.64
N GLY A 192 30.62 0.84 27.25
CA GLY A 192 30.65 1.62 28.47
C GLY A 192 30.19 0.87 29.71
N LYS A 193 29.91 1.61 30.77
CA LYS A 193 29.41 1.07 32.05
C LYS A 193 27.94 1.42 32.24
N LYS A 194 27.21 0.61 33.00
CA LYS A 194 25.85 0.93 33.42
C LYS A 194 25.83 2.22 34.21
N LYS A 195 24.87 3.09 33.91
CA LYS A 195 24.66 4.37 34.64
C LYS A 195 23.41 4.26 35.50
N GLU A 196 23.51 4.58 36.77
CA GLU A 196 22.41 4.63 37.72
C GLU A 196 22.18 6.06 38.21
N TRP A 197 20.91 6.38 38.51
CA TRP A 197 20.57 7.66 39.10
C TRP A 197 20.80 7.59 40.63
N LYS A 198 21.76 8.37 41.13
CA LYS A 198 21.99 8.59 42.57
C LYS A 198 22.01 10.09 42.84
N ASP A 199 21.20 10.52 43.79
CA ASP A 199 21.09 11.92 44.22
C ASP A 199 20.87 12.94 43.09
N GLY A 200 20.04 12.55 42.09
CA GLY A 200 19.73 13.40 40.92
C GLY A 200 20.83 13.51 39.86
N LYS A 201 21.87 12.69 39.95
CA LYS A 201 22.95 12.57 38.96
C LYS A 201 23.10 11.15 38.43
N GLN A 202 23.45 11.01 37.19
CA GLN A 202 23.85 9.73 36.64
C GLN A 202 25.28 9.40 37.09
N VAL A 203 25.46 8.24 37.71
CA VAL A 203 26.75 7.72 38.17
C VAL A 203 27.03 6.40 37.49
N GLU A 204 28.24 6.23 36.98
CA GLU A 204 28.68 4.96 36.39
C GLU A 204 28.89 3.93 37.49
N THR A 205 28.41 2.72 37.21
CA THR A 205 28.60 1.54 38.09
C THR A 205 29.87 0.76 37.65
N ALA A 206 30.23 -0.26 38.43
CA ALA A 206 31.31 -1.18 38.03
C ALA A 206 30.87 -2.17 36.93
N GLU A 207 29.57 -2.33 36.66
CA GLU A 207 29.05 -3.32 35.72
C GLU A 207 29.11 -2.81 34.29
N ASP A 208 29.41 -3.72 33.36
CA ASP A 208 29.39 -3.46 31.94
C ASP A 208 27.96 -3.19 31.43
N ASN A 209 27.83 -2.23 30.54
CA ASN A 209 26.58 -1.94 29.86
C ASN A 209 26.44 -2.85 28.65
N VAL A 210 25.80 -4.02 28.82
CA VAL A 210 25.46 -4.92 27.69
C VAL A 210 24.30 -4.33 26.92
N ILE A 211 24.49 -4.10 25.62
CA ILE A 211 23.56 -3.33 24.76
C ILE A 211 22.60 -4.18 23.95
N ASN A 212 22.77 -5.51 23.92
CA ASN A 212 22.03 -6.41 23.05
C ASN A 212 21.29 -7.50 23.81
N ASP A 213 20.25 -8.05 23.20
CA ASP A 213 19.57 -9.27 23.61
C ASP A 213 20.11 -10.43 22.77
N THR A 214 20.79 -11.39 23.43
CA THR A 214 21.42 -12.51 22.76
C THR A 214 20.45 -13.62 22.36
N ILE A 215 19.22 -13.61 22.89
CA ILE A 215 18.16 -14.60 22.62
C ILE A 215 16.87 -13.85 22.27
N PRO A 216 16.83 -13.21 21.10
CA PRO A 216 15.69 -12.40 20.72
C PRO A 216 14.42 -13.22 20.59
N LEU A 217 13.28 -12.55 20.72
CA LEU A 217 11.97 -13.19 20.86
C LEU A 217 11.66 -14.17 19.70
N TRP A 218 12.05 -13.83 18.47
CA TRP A 218 11.78 -14.66 17.29
C TRP A 218 12.56 -15.97 17.23
N THR A 219 13.60 -16.14 18.05
CA THR A 219 14.37 -17.40 18.16
C THR A 219 13.76 -18.39 19.14
N LYS A 220 12.83 -17.91 19.99
CA LYS A 220 12.14 -18.76 20.99
C LYS A 220 10.98 -19.51 20.33
N LYS A 221 10.56 -20.62 20.94
CA LYS A 221 9.41 -21.37 20.44
C LYS A 221 8.11 -20.60 20.73
N PRO A 222 7.18 -20.53 19.79
CA PRO A 222 5.89 -19.86 20.01
C PRO A 222 5.11 -20.36 21.24
N SER A 223 5.27 -21.66 21.58
CA SER A 223 4.63 -22.28 22.75
C SER A 223 5.15 -21.80 24.10
N GLU A 224 6.30 -21.12 24.14
CA GLU A 224 6.95 -20.61 25.33
C GLU A 224 6.63 -19.11 25.56
N LEU A 225 5.89 -18.49 24.64
CA LEU A 225 5.61 -17.06 24.62
C LEU A 225 4.15 -16.74 24.90
N SER A 226 3.92 -15.70 25.67
CA SER A 226 2.61 -15.11 25.92
C SER A 226 2.32 -13.97 24.94
N ASP A 227 1.05 -13.58 24.83
CA ASP A 227 0.65 -12.42 24.03
C ASP A 227 1.34 -11.12 24.51
N GLU A 228 1.58 -10.99 25.81
CA GLU A 228 2.27 -9.82 26.37
C GLU A 228 3.74 -9.76 25.95
N ASP A 229 4.42 -10.91 25.78
CA ASP A 229 5.79 -10.94 25.28
C ASP A 229 5.86 -10.39 23.86
N TYR A 230 4.91 -10.77 22.97
CA TYR A 230 4.83 -10.23 21.62
C TYR A 230 4.52 -8.74 21.57
N LYS A 231 3.61 -8.27 22.42
CA LYS A 231 3.26 -6.84 22.50
C LYS A 231 4.41 -6.01 23.06
N LYS A 232 5.10 -6.51 24.09
CA LYS A 232 6.28 -5.86 24.66
C LYS A 232 7.37 -5.71 23.58
N PHE A 233 7.67 -6.79 22.87
CA PHE A 233 8.66 -6.76 21.80
C PHE A 233 8.27 -5.78 20.68
N TYR A 234 6.99 -5.71 20.32
CA TYR A 234 6.49 -4.74 19.35
C TYR A 234 6.70 -3.30 19.82
N ARG A 235 6.40 -2.99 21.09
CA ARG A 235 6.63 -1.66 21.68
C ARG A 235 8.11 -1.28 21.72
N GLU A 236 9.00 -2.25 21.91
CA GLU A 236 10.46 -2.02 21.86
C GLU A 236 10.94 -1.67 20.45
N LEU A 237 10.42 -2.34 19.44
CA LEU A 237 10.76 -2.05 18.03
C LEU A 237 10.11 -0.78 17.49
N TYR A 238 8.86 -0.51 17.90
CA TYR A 238 8.01 0.56 17.37
C TYR A 238 7.36 1.39 18.50
N PRO A 239 8.14 2.14 19.27
CA PRO A 239 7.65 2.81 20.49
C PRO A 239 6.60 3.91 20.24
N MET A 240 6.50 4.39 18.99
CA MET A 240 5.54 5.44 18.59
C MET A 240 4.30 4.88 17.88
N SER A 241 4.18 3.55 17.76
CA SER A 241 3.06 2.90 17.09
C SER A 241 2.00 2.44 18.09
N ASP A 242 0.73 2.41 17.64
CA ASP A 242 -0.35 1.78 18.40
C ASP A 242 -0.10 0.26 18.51
N GLU A 243 -0.76 -0.42 19.46
CA GLU A 243 -0.63 -1.87 19.58
C GLU A 243 -1.05 -2.60 18.30
N PRO A 244 -0.36 -3.70 17.91
CA PRO A 244 -0.68 -4.45 16.71
C PRO A 244 -2.02 -5.17 16.83
N LEU A 245 -2.68 -5.38 15.70
CA LEU A 245 -3.94 -6.13 15.62
C LEU A 245 -3.73 -7.59 16.04
N PHE A 246 -2.68 -8.19 15.52
CA PHE A 246 -2.20 -9.55 15.80
C PHE A 246 -0.81 -9.75 15.16
N TRP A 247 -0.23 -10.93 15.35
CA TRP A 247 1.09 -11.28 14.84
C TRP A 247 1.13 -12.71 14.31
N ILE A 248 2.17 -12.96 13.54
CA ILE A 248 2.50 -14.28 13.01
C ILE A 248 3.94 -14.58 13.39
N HIS A 249 4.16 -15.62 14.18
CA HIS A 249 5.49 -16.10 14.48
C HIS A 249 5.88 -17.17 13.44
N LEU A 250 6.93 -16.90 12.68
CA LEU A 250 7.50 -17.78 11.68
C LEU A 250 8.63 -18.59 12.32
N ASN A 251 8.59 -19.89 12.12
CA ASN A 251 9.67 -20.79 12.54
C ASN A 251 9.72 -21.97 11.55
N VAL A 252 10.68 -21.93 10.64
CA VAL A 252 10.82 -22.85 9.51
C VAL A 252 12.24 -23.37 9.47
N ASP A 253 12.40 -24.69 9.47
CA ASP A 253 13.71 -25.34 9.38
C ASP A 253 13.94 -26.01 8.02
N TYR A 254 12.90 -26.24 7.24
CA TYR A 254 12.97 -26.90 5.94
C TYR A 254 11.87 -26.42 5.00
N PRO A 255 12.12 -26.18 3.71
CA PRO A 255 13.35 -26.39 2.92
C PRO A 255 14.39 -25.26 3.02
N PHE A 256 14.16 -24.28 3.84
CA PHE A 256 15.07 -23.18 4.18
C PHE A 256 14.86 -22.79 5.64
N HIS A 257 15.84 -22.13 6.22
CA HIS A 257 15.74 -21.62 7.58
C HIS A 257 15.16 -20.20 7.55
N LEU A 258 14.03 -20.00 8.21
CA LEU A 258 13.39 -18.70 8.34
C LEU A 258 12.73 -18.62 9.71
N THR A 259 13.14 -17.65 10.49
CA THR A 259 12.48 -17.28 11.72
C THR A 259 12.04 -15.82 11.65
N GLY A 260 11.09 -15.42 12.49
CA GLY A 260 10.66 -14.03 12.50
C GLY A 260 9.29 -13.85 13.13
N ILE A 261 8.95 -12.59 13.34
CA ILE A 261 7.63 -12.20 13.81
C ILE A 261 7.14 -11.07 12.94
N LEU A 262 6.02 -11.29 12.26
CA LEU A 262 5.34 -10.28 11.48
C LEU A 262 4.12 -9.76 12.24
N TYR A 263 3.98 -8.47 12.36
CA TYR A 263 2.88 -7.79 13.03
C TYR A 263 1.99 -7.06 12.03
N PHE A 264 0.68 -7.15 12.23
CA PHE A 264 -0.31 -6.36 11.52
C PHE A 264 -0.55 -5.07 12.31
N PRO A 265 -0.05 -3.92 11.83
CA PRO A 265 -0.26 -2.65 12.50
C PRO A 265 -1.67 -2.14 12.26
N LYS A 266 -2.18 -1.26 13.13
CA LYS A 266 -3.34 -0.42 12.83
C LYS A 266 -2.95 0.61 11.78
N VAL A 267 -3.66 0.62 10.65
CA VAL A 267 -3.43 1.58 9.55
C VAL A 267 -4.37 2.76 9.75
N LYS A 268 -3.82 3.94 10.03
CA LYS A 268 -4.60 5.18 10.07
C LYS A 268 -4.91 5.64 8.64
N SER A 269 -6.09 6.24 8.42
CA SER A 269 -6.65 6.59 7.11
C SER A 269 -5.82 7.57 6.26
N ASN A 270 -4.82 8.23 6.82
CA ASN A 270 -3.82 8.99 6.09
C ASN A 270 -2.57 8.11 5.97
N ILE A 271 -2.55 7.29 4.95
CA ILE A 271 -1.49 6.35 4.69
C ILE A 271 -0.25 7.13 4.24
N ASP A 272 0.59 7.49 5.20
CA ASP A 272 2.03 7.40 4.96
C ASP A 272 2.31 5.91 4.74
N LEU A 273 2.33 5.52 3.48
CA LEU A 273 2.81 4.20 3.02
C LEU A 273 4.33 4.16 3.26
N ASN A 274 4.76 4.34 4.50
CA ASN A 274 6.10 4.04 4.94
C ASN A 274 6.27 2.52 4.85
N LYS A 275 6.45 2.07 3.61
CA LYS A 275 7.06 0.79 3.29
C LYS A 275 8.38 0.76 4.06
N ASN A 276 8.84 -0.38 4.45
CA ASN A 276 10.14 -0.58 5.11
C ASN A 276 10.11 -0.48 6.65
N LYS A 277 9.18 -1.21 7.26
CA LYS A 277 9.20 -1.42 8.71
C LYS A 277 9.45 -2.87 9.13
N ILE A 278 9.69 -3.76 8.17
CA ILE A 278 10.18 -5.10 8.43
C ILE A 278 11.70 -5.05 8.42
N GLN A 279 12.31 -5.43 9.53
CA GLN A 279 13.76 -5.48 9.67
C GLN A 279 14.25 -6.88 9.27
N LEU A 280 15.20 -6.94 8.35
CA LEU A 280 15.81 -8.19 7.91
C LEU A 280 17.10 -8.44 8.66
N TYR A 281 17.23 -9.65 9.17
CA TYR A 281 18.42 -10.17 9.83
C TYR A 281 18.95 -11.40 9.08
N CYS A 282 20.23 -11.67 9.25
CA CYS A 282 20.88 -12.90 8.85
C CYS A 282 21.73 -13.39 10.03
N ASN A 283 21.35 -14.50 10.64
CA ASN A 283 21.97 -14.99 11.88
C ASN A 283 22.02 -13.88 12.98
N GLN A 284 20.89 -13.24 13.21
CA GLN A 284 20.70 -12.15 14.19
C GLN A 284 21.50 -10.86 13.91
N VAL A 285 22.17 -10.76 12.76
CA VAL A 285 22.84 -9.55 12.29
C VAL A 285 21.88 -8.73 11.43
N TYR A 286 21.68 -7.48 11.77
CA TYR A 286 20.87 -6.56 10.95
C TYR A 286 21.45 -6.39 9.55
N VAL A 287 20.62 -6.58 8.54
CA VAL A 287 20.97 -6.44 7.13
C VAL A 287 20.37 -5.15 6.55
N THR A 288 19.05 -5.04 6.55
CA THR A 288 18.31 -3.94 5.94
C THR A 288 16.88 -3.89 6.46
N ASP A 289 16.23 -2.76 6.31
CA ASP A 289 14.79 -2.59 6.47
C ASP A 289 14.02 -2.59 5.12
N SER A 290 14.75 -2.68 4.00
CA SER A 290 14.16 -2.84 2.67
C SER A 290 14.03 -4.32 2.32
N VAL A 291 12.82 -4.85 2.47
CA VAL A 291 12.49 -6.26 2.21
C VAL A 291 11.84 -6.48 0.83
N GLU A 292 12.04 -5.54 -0.06
CA GLU A 292 11.52 -5.60 -1.44
C GLU A 292 12.03 -6.86 -2.15
N GLY A 293 11.11 -7.63 -2.74
CA GLY A 293 11.42 -8.90 -3.39
C GLY A 293 11.50 -10.12 -2.46
N ILE A 294 11.69 -9.95 -1.13
CA ILE A 294 11.64 -11.05 -0.15
C ILE A 294 10.22 -11.27 0.35
N VAL A 295 9.54 -10.17 0.64
CA VAL A 295 8.16 -10.17 1.09
C VAL A 295 7.29 -9.68 -0.06
N PRO A 296 6.14 -10.33 -0.35
CA PRO A 296 5.20 -9.82 -1.33
C PRO A 296 4.81 -8.37 -1.07
N ASP A 297 4.58 -7.59 -2.11
CA ASP A 297 4.34 -6.13 -2.01
C ASP A 297 3.23 -5.78 -1.03
N PHE A 298 2.14 -6.55 -0.99
CA PHE A 298 1.03 -6.30 -0.08
C PHE A 298 1.38 -6.52 1.41
N LEU A 299 2.44 -7.26 1.70
CA LEU A 299 2.94 -7.51 3.05
C LEU A 299 4.04 -6.53 3.46
N THR A 300 4.52 -5.68 2.56
CA THR A 300 5.53 -4.64 2.91
C THR A 300 4.99 -3.58 3.87
N LEU A 301 3.67 -3.52 4.03
CA LEU A 301 2.99 -2.68 5.03
C LEU A 301 3.01 -3.26 6.44
N LEU A 302 3.42 -4.53 6.61
CA LEU A 302 3.56 -5.15 7.92
C LEU A 302 4.78 -4.58 8.65
N HIS A 303 4.78 -4.74 9.96
CA HIS A 303 5.91 -4.47 10.83
C HIS A 303 6.54 -5.79 11.27
N GLY A 304 7.77 -5.75 11.79
CA GLY A 304 8.36 -6.93 12.41
C GLY A 304 9.79 -7.21 12.02
N VAL A 305 10.15 -8.46 12.18
CA VAL A 305 11.51 -8.97 11.93
C VAL A 305 11.45 -10.27 11.13
N LEU A 306 12.39 -10.44 10.22
CA LEU A 306 12.68 -11.69 9.52
C LEU A 306 14.16 -11.99 9.68
N ASP A 307 14.49 -13.23 9.95
CA ASP A 307 15.86 -13.71 10.12
C ASP A 307 16.05 -15.01 9.33
N SER A 308 16.96 -14.99 8.36
CA SER A 308 17.24 -16.15 7.52
C SER A 308 18.68 -16.14 7.02
N PRO A 309 19.45 -17.22 7.23
CA PRO A 309 20.76 -17.39 6.62
C PRO A 309 20.70 -17.74 5.13
N ASP A 310 19.54 -18.17 4.62
CA ASP A 310 19.37 -18.65 3.25
C ASP A 310 19.02 -17.54 2.26
N ILE A 311 18.88 -16.30 2.73
CA ILE A 311 18.67 -15.14 1.87
C ILE A 311 20.02 -14.73 1.27
N PRO A 312 20.15 -14.76 -0.07
CA PRO A 312 21.41 -14.40 -0.72
C PRO A 312 21.67 -12.89 -0.58
N LEU A 313 22.74 -12.57 0.12
CA LEU A 313 23.20 -11.20 0.31
C LEU A 313 24.38 -10.91 -0.61
N ASN A 314 24.51 -9.65 -1.04
CA ASN A 314 25.75 -9.20 -1.69
C ASN A 314 26.88 -9.06 -0.66
N VAL A 315 28.07 -8.75 -1.14
CA VAL A 315 29.28 -8.60 -0.30
C VAL A 315 29.10 -7.55 0.80
N SER A 316 28.39 -6.46 0.51
CA SER A 316 28.11 -5.41 1.50
C SER A 316 26.92 -5.71 2.41
N ARG A 317 26.21 -6.81 2.19
CA ARG A 317 24.94 -7.16 2.87
C ARG A 317 23.86 -6.07 2.77
N SER A 318 24.05 -5.11 1.87
CA SER A 318 23.14 -3.96 1.73
C SER A 318 22.07 -4.18 0.68
N TYR A 319 22.27 -5.14 -0.24
CA TYR A 319 21.36 -5.45 -1.33
C TYR A 319 21.10 -6.93 -1.42
N LEU A 320 19.88 -7.26 -1.79
CA LEU A 320 19.44 -8.61 -2.01
C LEU A 320 19.72 -9.02 -3.45
N GLN A 321 20.20 -10.22 -3.65
CA GLN A 321 20.31 -10.80 -4.98
C GLN A 321 18.99 -11.49 -5.33
N SER A 322 18.46 -11.22 -6.53
CA SER A 322 17.30 -11.95 -7.04
C SER A 322 17.67 -13.42 -7.27
N ASP A 323 17.12 -14.31 -6.46
CA ASP A 323 17.38 -15.75 -6.51
C ASP A 323 16.05 -16.53 -6.41
N SER A 324 16.08 -17.77 -6.89
CA SER A 324 14.98 -18.73 -6.76
C SER A 324 14.56 -19.00 -5.30
N ASN A 325 15.49 -18.95 -4.36
CA ASN A 325 15.23 -19.13 -2.93
C ASN A 325 14.42 -17.97 -2.36
N VAL A 326 14.72 -16.73 -2.72
CA VAL A 326 13.96 -15.55 -2.32
C VAL A 326 12.49 -15.69 -2.74
N LYS A 327 12.23 -16.12 -3.97
CA LYS A 327 10.87 -16.38 -4.45
C LYS A 327 10.14 -17.45 -3.66
N LYS A 328 10.83 -18.53 -3.28
CA LYS A 328 10.25 -19.60 -2.41
C LYS A 328 9.91 -19.07 -1.03
N ILE A 329 10.78 -18.25 -0.44
CA ILE A 329 10.57 -17.62 0.87
C ILE A 329 9.35 -16.69 0.79
N SER A 330 9.28 -15.85 -0.23
CA SER A 330 8.16 -14.93 -0.47
C SER A 330 6.82 -15.68 -0.56
N THR A 331 6.77 -16.73 -1.37
CA THR A 331 5.57 -17.59 -1.53
C THR A 331 5.18 -18.25 -0.21
N TYR A 332 6.16 -18.72 0.56
CA TYR A 332 5.91 -19.34 1.87
C TYR A 332 5.34 -18.34 2.87
N ILE A 333 5.90 -17.13 2.96
CA ILE A 333 5.40 -16.06 3.83
C ILE A 333 3.94 -15.74 3.46
N SER A 334 3.63 -15.54 2.18
CA SER A 334 2.26 -15.30 1.69
C SER A 334 1.31 -16.42 2.11
N LYS A 335 1.74 -17.67 1.97
CA LYS A 335 0.96 -18.83 2.40
C LYS A 335 0.69 -18.83 3.91
N LYS A 336 1.71 -18.58 4.74
CA LYS A 336 1.57 -18.55 6.21
C LYS A 336 0.67 -17.40 6.67
N VAL A 337 0.77 -16.24 6.03
CA VAL A 337 -0.11 -15.11 6.30
C VAL A 337 -1.57 -15.49 5.99
N SER A 338 -1.85 -16.05 4.82
CA SER A 338 -3.20 -16.45 4.45
C SER A 338 -3.77 -17.55 5.37
N ASP A 339 -2.95 -18.54 5.73
CA ASP A 339 -3.35 -19.61 6.65
C ASP A 339 -3.69 -19.05 8.05
N ARG A 340 -2.91 -18.08 8.54
CA ARG A 340 -3.17 -17.42 9.83
C ARG A 340 -4.43 -16.59 9.80
N LEU A 341 -4.65 -15.78 8.76
CA LEU A 341 -5.88 -15.00 8.59
C LEU A 341 -7.10 -15.91 8.54
N GLN A 342 -7.04 -17.00 7.78
CA GLN A 342 -8.12 -17.99 7.72
C GLN A 342 -8.37 -18.66 9.07
N SER A 343 -7.33 -18.96 9.83
CA SER A 343 -7.44 -19.54 11.18
C SER A 343 -8.13 -18.59 12.15
N ILE A 344 -7.77 -17.29 12.15
CA ILE A 344 -8.42 -16.29 12.98
C ILE A 344 -9.89 -16.17 12.61
N PHE A 345 -10.21 -16.09 11.32
CA PHE A 345 -11.59 -16.04 10.83
C PHE A 345 -12.44 -17.24 11.27
N LYS A 346 -11.86 -18.46 11.19
CA LYS A 346 -12.58 -19.69 11.60
C LYS A 346 -12.77 -19.82 13.10
N ASN A 347 -11.77 -19.42 13.88
CA ASN A 347 -11.76 -19.64 15.32
C ASN A 347 -12.49 -18.54 16.10
N ASP A 348 -12.44 -17.30 15.61
CA ASP A 348 -13.08 -16.14 16.23
C ASP A 348 -13.50 -15.12 15.16
N ARG A 349 -14.61 -15.45 14.51
CA ARG A 349 -15.18 -14.59 13.46
C ARG A 349 -15.55 -13.20 13.99
N ALA A 350 -16.06 -13.09 15.21
CA ALA A 350 -16.44 -11.80 15.79
C ALA A 350 -15.24 -10.87 15.94
N GLN A 351 -14.11 -11.38 16.43
CA GLN A 351 -12.87 -10.62 16.53
C GLN A 351 -12.32 -10.25 15.14
N PHE A 352 -12.46 -11.13 14.15
CA PHE A 352 -12.02 -10.85 12.78
C PHE A 352 -12.86 -9.72 12.16
N GLU A 353 -14.18 -9.74 12.35
CA GLU A 353 -15.09 -8.70 11.87
C GLU A 353 -14.84 -7.35 12.56
N GLU A 354 -14.56 -7.33 13.87
CA GLU A 354 -14.19 -6.12 14.60
C GLU A 354 -12.93 -5.47 14.03
N LYS A 355 -11.95 -6.27 13.60
CA LYS A 355 -10.68 -5.81 13.03
C LYS A 355 -10.73 -5.62 11.52
N TRP A 356 -11.85 -5.94 10.87
CA TRP A 356 -11.95 -5.96 9.41
C TRP A 356 -11.54 -4.65 8.75
N ASN A 357 -11.96 -3.51 9.29
CA ASN A 357 -11.61 -2.20 8.72
C ASN A 357 -10.10 -1.95 8.65
N ASP A 358 -9.35 -2.45 9.61
CA ASP A 358 -7.88 -2.36 9.63
C ASP A 358 -7.22 -3.43 8.77
N LEU A 359 -7.86 -4.61 8.62
CA LEU A 359 -7.35 -5.73 7.84
C LEU A 359 -7.64 -5.61 6.34
N LYS A 360 -8.75 -4.97 6.00
CA LYS A 360 -9.29 -4.85 4.64
C LYS A 360 -8.22 -4.43 3.63
N ILE A 361 -7.38 -3.46 3.96
CA ILE A 361 -6.36 -2.95 3.04
C ILE A 361 -5.31 -4.01 2.68
N PHE A 362 -4.82 -4.77 3.65
CA PHE A 362 -3.82 -5.83 3.42
C PHE A 362 -4.41 -6.96 2.57
N ILE A 363 -5.63 -7.38 2.92
CA ILE A 363 -6.30 -8.48 2.24
C ILE A 363 -6.66 -8.09 0.81
N ASN A 364 -7.26 -6.92 0.61
CA ASN A 364 -7.63 -6.43 -0.73
C ASN A 364 -6.40 -6.23 -1.61
N TYR A 365 -5.31 -5.66 -1.07
CA TYR A 365 -4.08 -5.48 -1.83
C TYR A 365 -3.46 -6.83 -2.22
N GLY A 366 -3.46 -7.79 -1.30
CA GLY A 366 -3.03 -9.17 -1.60
C GLY A 366 -3.86 -9.83 -2.68
N MET A 367 -5.19 -9.71 -2.63
CA MET A 367 -6.10 -10.25 -3.63
C MET A 367 -5.91 -9.62 -5.02
N LEU A 368 -5.57 -8.33 -5.07
CA LEU A 368 -5.32 -7.61 -6.33
C LEU A 368 -3.98 -7.97 -6.98
N THR A 369 -2.98 -8.36 -6.19
CA THR A 369 -1.60 -8.51 -6.66
C THR A 369 -1.11 -9.96 -6.73
N GLN A 370 -1.79 -10.90 -6.04
CA GLN A 370 -1.35 -12.29 -5.90
C GLN A 370 -2.52 -13.27 -6.13
N GLU A 371 -2.50 -13.99 -7.24
CA GLU A 371 -3.54 -14.96 -7.61
C GLU A 371 -3.71 -16.06 -6.54
N ASP A 372 -2.60 -16.66 -6.12
CA ASP A 372 -2.61 -17.71 -5.08
C ASP A 372 -3.17 -17.21 -3.73
N PHE A 373 -2.97 -15.93 -3.44
CA PHE A 373 -3.54 -15.32 -2.23
C PHE A 373 -5.04 -15.07 -2.41
N TYR A 374 -5.48 -14.61 -3.59
CA TYR A 374 -6.90 -14.47 -3.91
C TYR A 374 -7.67 -15.77 -3.70
N ASP A 375 -7.17 -16.89 -4.23
CA ASP A 375 -7.83 -18.19 -4.14
C ASP A 375 -8.12 -18.64 -2.71
N LYS A 376 -7.26 -18.22 -1.77
CA LYS A 376 -7.46 -18.49 -0.35
C LYS A 376 -8.28 -17.41 0.33
N ALA A 377 -8.00 -16.16 0.07
CA ALA A 377 -8.58 -15.01 0.75
C ALA A 377 -10.09 -14.86 0.45
N GLN A 378 -10.57 -15.25 -0.73
CA GLN A 378 -12.00 -15.23 -1.06
C GLN A 378 -12.90 -16.00 -0.05
N LYS A 379 -12.30 -16.90 0.75
CA LYS A 379 -13.03 -17.69 1.76
C LYS A 379 -13.23 -16.96 3.09
N PHE A 380 -12.47 -15.89 3.33
CA PHE A 380 -12.52 -15.11 4.58
C PHE A 380 -12.52 -13.59 4.36
N ALA A 381 -12.31 -13.13 3.14
CA ALA A 381 -12.51 -11.72 2.81
C ALA A 381 -13.99 -11.35 2.96
N LEU A 382 -14.24 -10.13 3.45
CA LEU A 382 -15.59 -9.72 3.80
C LEU A 382 -16.04 -8.53 2.94
N PHE A 383 -17.32 -8.55 2.60
CA PHE A 383 -18.08 -7.36 2.25
C PHE A 383 -18.68 -6.75 3.51
N THR A 384 -18.76 -5.43 3.53
CA THR A 384 -19.48 -4.68 4.56
C THR A 384 -20.65 -3.96 3.91
N ASP A 385 -21.85 -4.11 4.43
CA ASP A 385 -23.00 -3.35 3.94
C ASP A 385 -23.12 -1.97 4.61
N THR A 386 -24.06 -1.16 4.14
CA THR A 386 -24.28 0.20 4.68
C THR A 386 -24.85 0.20 6.11
N ASP A 387 -25.25 -0.95 6.64
CA ASP A 387 -25.68 -1.14 8.03
C ASP A 387 -24.53 -1.62 8.92
N GLY A 388 -23.33 -1.82 8.36
CA GLY A 388 -22.14 -2.26 9.07
C GLY A 388 -22.09 -3.77 9.30
N LYS A 389 -22.93 -4.56 8.63
CA LYS A 389 -22.89 -6.02 8.71
C LYS A 389 -21.85 -6.58 7.74
N HIS A 390 -21.18 -7.62 8.17
CA HIS A 390 -20.12 -8.29 7.42
C HIS A 390 -20.59 -9.63 6.86
N TYR A 391 -20.18 -9.92 5.63
CA TYR A 391 -20.52 -11.13 4.91
C TYR A 391 -19.31 -11.64 4.14
N THR A 392 -19.10 -12.96 4.09
CA THR A 392 -18.20 -13.54 3.08
C THR A 392 -18.81 -13.35 1.68
N PHE A 393 -18.03 -13.56 0.64
CA PHE A 393 -18.52 -13.42 -0.74
C PHE A 393 -19.70 -14.39 -1.00
N GLU A 394 -19.61 -15.63 -0.53
CA GLU A 394 -20.66 -16.64 -0.68
C GLU A 394 -21.93 -16.29 0.11
N GLU A 395 -21.77 -15.82 1.34
CA GLU A 395 -22.92 -15.38 2.17
C GLU A 395 -23.64 -14.20 1.53
N TYR A 396 -22.88 -13.24 0.98
CA TYR A 396 -23.48 -12.08 0.33
C TYR A 396 -24.18 -12.44 -0.97
N GLN A 397 -23.60 -13.31 -1.80
CA GLN A 397 -24.25 -13.83 -2.99
C GLN A 397 -25.59 -14.50 -2.65
N THR A 398 -25.60 -15.33 -1.61
CA THR A 398 -26.83 -15.99 -1.13
C THR A 398 -27.87 -14.97 -0.67
N LEU A 399 -27.45 -13.94 0.05
CA LEU A 399 -28.33 -12.89 0.56
C LEU A 399 -29.06 -12.14 -0.56
N ILE A 400 -28.34 -11.76 -1.61
CA ILE A 400 -28.88 -10.87 -2.65
C ILE A 400 -29.50 -11.61 -3.85
N LYS A 401 -29.29 -12.92 -3.98
CA LYS A 401 -29.63 -13.71 -5.16
C LYS A 401 -31.08 -13.53 -5.62
N ASP A 402 -32.05 -13.59 -4.69
CA ASP A 402 -33.45 -13.55 -5.06
C ASP A 402 -33.94 -12.15 -5.46
N ASN A 403 -33.41 -11.12 -4.82
CA ASN A 403 -33.82 -9.73 -5.04
C ASN A 403 -32.98 -8.93 -6.05
N GLN A 404 -31.73 -9.31 -6.22
CA GLN A 404 -30.76 -8.51 -7.00
C GLN A 404 -30.24 -9.25 -8.24
N THR A 405 -31.00 -10.19 -8.76
CA THR A 405 -30.73 -10.82 -10.06
C THR A 405 -31.51 -10.10 -11.16
N ASP A 406 -30.82 -9.67 -12.23
CA ASP A 406 -31.41 -9.01 -13.38
C ASP A 406 -32.08 -10.00 -14.35
N LYS A 407 -32.76 -9.50 -15.41
CA LYS A 407 -33.40 -10.31 -16.46
C LYS A 407 -32.41 -11.20 -17.21
N ASP A 408 -31.14 -10.81 -17.31
CA ASP A 408 -30.06 -11.53 -17.99
C ASP A 408 -29.36 -12.53 -17.06
N LYS A 409 -29.89 -12.72 -15.86
CA LYS A 409 -29.36 -13.59 -14.80
C LYS A 409 -28.01 -13.15 -14.25
N ASN A 410 -27.68 -11.87 -14.34
CA ASN A 410 -26.54 -11.31 -13.65
C ASN A 410 -26.94 -10.94 -12.21
N LEU A 411 -26.06 -11.23 -11.28
CA LEU A 411 -26.19 -10.82 -9.89
C LEU A 411 -25.65 -9.40 -9.73
N ILE A 412 -26.49 -8.49 -9.25
CA ILE A 412 -26.16 -7.07 -9.16
C ILE A 412 -25.77 -6.72 -7.72
N TYR A 413 -24.49 -6.38 -7.52
CA TYR A 413 -23.96 -5.89 -6.27
C TYR A 413 -24.12 -4.36 -6.25
N LEU A 414 -25.12 -3.88 -5.54
CA LEU A 414 -25.30 -2.45 -5.32
C LEU A 414 -24.30 -1.98 -4.28
N TYR A 415 -23.67 -0.84 -4.52
CA TYR A 415 -22.72 -0.27 -3.57
C TYR A 415 -22.80 1.26 -3.48
N ALA A 416 -22.36 1.78 -2.35
CA ALA A 416 -22.11 3.19 -2.11
C ALA A 416 -20.63 3.38 -1.72
N ASN A 417 -20.03 4.49 -2.10
CA ASN A 417 -18.68 4.86 -1.69
C ASN A 417 -18.66 6.00 -0.66
N ASN A 418 -19.80 6.65 -0.45
CA ASN A 418 -20.01 7.64 0.60
C ASN A 418 -21.44 7.53 1.13
N LYS A 419 -21.56 6.99 2.35
CA LYS A 419 -22.87 6.71 2.95
C LYS A 419 -23.71 7.97 3.16
N ASP A 420 -23.09 9.08 3.55
CA ASP A 420 -23.79 10.31 3.88
C ASP A 420 -24.25 11.06 2.61
N GLU A 421 -23.37 11.18 1.62
CA GLU A 421 -23.70 11.84 0.36
C GLU A 421 -24.70 11.05 -0.50
N GLN A 422 -24.68 9.71 -0.40
CA GLN A 422 -25.55 8.83 -1.18
C GLN A 422 -26.74 8.31 -0.38
N PHE A 423 -27.03 8.91 0.79
CA PHE A 423 -28.05 8.43 1.71
C PHE A 423 -29.42 8.22 1.05
N ALA A 424 -29.90 9.17 0.24
CA ALA A 424 -31.19 9.08 -0.41
C ALA A 424 -31.29 7.91 -1.42
N TYR A 425 -30.19 7.62 -2.12
CA TYR A 425 -30.11 6.49 -3.06
C TYR A 425 -30.06 5.16 -2.33
N ILE A 426 -29.31 5.11 -1.21
CA ILE A 426 -29.26 3.93 -0.33
C ILE A 426 -30.64 3.62 0.23
N GLU A 427 -31.35 4.60 0.76
CA GLU A 427 -32.70 4.43 1.29
C GLU A 427 -33.68 3.99 0.20
N ALA A 428 -33.62 4.57 -1.01
CA ALA A 428 -34.45 4.14 -2.13
C ALA A 428 -34.20 2.66 -2.49
N ALA A 429 -32.93 2.23 -2.50
CA ALA A 429 -32.58 0.83 -2.75
C ALA A 429 -33.08 -0.10 -1.64
N LYS A 430 -32.92 0.28 -0.37
CA LYS A 430 -33.41 -0.49 0.79
C LYS A 430 -34.91 -0.62 0.81
N ASN A 431 -35.65 0.43 0.44
CA ASN A 431 -37.12 0.39 0.34
C ASN A 431 -37.61 -0.57 -0.76
N LYS A 432 -36.79 -0.91 -1.74
CA LYS A 432 -37.01 -1.95 -2.74
C LYS A 432 -36.62 -3.35 -2.24
N GLY A 433 -36.11 -3.48 -1.01
CA GLY A 433 -35.62 -4.73 -0.44
C GLY A 433 -34.19 -5.10 -0.93
N TYR A 434 -33.45 -4.15 -1.47
CA TYR A 434 -32.06 -4.36 -1.91
C TYR A 434 -31.09 -4.14 -0.77
N ASN A 435 -30.01 -4.92 -0.74
CA ASN A 435 -28.86 -4.68 0.14
C ASN A 435 -27.80 -3.85 -0.62
N VAL A 436 -27.14 -2.95 0.08
CA VAL A 436 -26.14 -2.04 -0.49
C VAL A 436 -24.83 -2.19 0.27
N LEU A 437 -23.76 -2.48 -0.44
CA LEU A 437 -22.40 -2.54 0.10
C LEU A 437 -21.85 -1.13 0.35
N LEU A 438 -21.03 -1.00 1.35
CA LEU A 438 -20.18 0.18 1.56
C LEU A 438 -18.76 -0.11 1.02
N MET A 439 -18.38 0.57 -0.05
CA MET A 439 -17.09 0.44 -0.71
C MET A 439 -16.39 1.81 -0.73
N ASP A 440 -15.94 2.23 0.44
CA ASP A 440 -15.33 3.53 0.73
C ASP A 440 -13.81 3.49 0.85
N GLY A 441 -13.21 2.33 0.62
CA GLY A 441 -11.76 2.11 0.70
C GLY A 441 -11.03 2.52 -0.58
N GLN A 442 -9.77 2.90 -0.44
CA GLN A 442 -8.92 3.35 -1.56
C GLN A 442 -8.73 2.29 -2.66
N LEU A 443 -8.78 1.01 -2.30
CA LEU A 443 -8.62 -0.11 -3.24
C LEU A 443 -9.94 -0.60 -3.82
N ASP A 444 -11.08 -0.08 -3.37
CA ASP A 444 -12.38 -0.65 -3.70
C ASP A 444 -12.74 -0.51 -5.19
N VAL A 445 -12.28 0.56 -5.87
CA VAL A 445 -12.45 0.69 -7.32
C VAL A 445 -11.74 -0.44 -8.08
N ALA A 446 -10.50 -0.73 -7.70
CA ALA A 446 -9.73 -1.83 -8.29
C ALA A 446 -10.33 -3.19 -7.92
N MET A 447 -10.79 -3.34 -6.68
CA MET A 447 -11.49 -4.55 -6.20
C MET A 447 -12.75 -4.83 -7.00
N VAL A 448 -13.60 -3.83 -7.25
CA VAL A 448 -14.81 -3.96 -8.08
C VAL A 448 -14.45 -4.50 -9.46
N SER A 449 -13.46 -3.91 -10.13
CA SER A 449 -13.05 -4.35 -11.48
C SER A 449 -12.52 -5.79 -11.50
N MET A 450 -11.76 -6.18 -10.48
CA MET A 450 -11.23 -7.53 -10.36
C MET A 450 -12.34 -8.54 -10.02
N LEU A 451 -13.24 -8.21 -9.09
CA LEU A 451 -14.32 -9.10 -8.68
C LEU A 451 -15.33 -9.36 -9.80
N GLU A 452 -15.61 -8.37 -10.66
CA GLU A 452 -16.47 -8.60 -11.85
C GLU A 452 -15.84 -9.59 -12.84
N GLN A 453 -14.51 -9.68 -12.91
CA GLN A 453 -13.82 -10.68 -13.73
C GLN A 453 -13.79 -12.06 -13.09
N LYS A 454 -13.70 -12.12 -11.74
CA LYS A 454 -13.57 -13.37 -10.98
C LYS A 454 -14.91 -14.02 -10.63
N LEU A 455 -15.93 -13.21 -10.39
CA LEU A 455 -17.26 -13.70 -10.01
C LEU A 455 -18.14 -13.81 -11.26
N GLU A 456 -18.49 -15.04 -11.63
CA GLU A 456 -19.32 -15.30 -12.80
C GLU A 456 -20.66 -14.56 -12.73
N LYS A 457 -21.09 -13.98 -13.84
CA LYS A 457 -22.37 -13.27 -13.96
C LYS A 457 -22.64 -12.26 -12.85
N SER A 458 -21.62 -11.57 -12.40
CA SER A 458 -21.72 -10.56 -11.36
C SER A 458 -21.39 -9.17 -11.92
N ARG A 459 -22.14 -8.16 -11.48
CA ARG A 459 -21.92 -6.77 -11.81
C ARG A 459 -22.01 -5.92 -10.55
N PHE A 460 -21.13 -4.94 -10.44
CA PHE A 460 -21.18 -3.95 -9.38
C PHE A 460 -21.74 -2.64 -9.92
N THR A 461 -22.77 -2.11 -9.28
CA THR A 461 -23.46 -0.90 -9.71
C THR A 461 -23.60 0.05 -8.53
N ARG A 462 -23.08 1.29 -8.67
CA ARG A 462 -23.22 2.29 -7.61
C ARG A 462 -24.66 2.78 -7.55
N VAL A 463 -25.18 2.98 -6.33
CA VAL A 463 -26.61 3.28 -6.09
C VAL A 463 -27.11 4.56 -6.75
N ASP A 464 -26.22 5.50 -7.07
CA ASP A 464 -26.54 6.77 -7.74
C ASP A 464 -26.23 6.77 -9.25
N SER A 465 -25.94 5.57 -9.82
CA SER A 465 -25.65 5.44 -11.25
C SER A 465 -26.88 5.59 -12.14
N ASP A 466 -28.03 5.24 -11.59
CA ASP A 466 -29.33 5.40 -12.25
C ASP A 466 -30.44 5.50 -11.18
N VAL A 467 -31.65 5.76 -11.60
CA VAL A 467 -32.82 5.67 -10.70
C VAL A 467 -32.99 4.23 -10.20
N VAL A 468 -33.50 4.09 -8.99
CA VAL A 468 -33.55 2.78 -8.30
C VAL A 468 -34.24 1.68 -9.13
N ASP A 469 -35.21 2.02 -9.94
CA ASP A 469 -35.96 1.08 -10.80
C ASP A 469 -35.14 0.53 -11.97
N ASN A 470 -34.07 1.22 -12.35
CA ASN A 470 -33.19 0.81 -13.44
C ASN A 470 -31.90 0.16 -12.96
N LEU A 471 -31.59 0.25 -11.68
CA LEU A 471 -30.37 -0.37 -11.12
C LEU A 471 -30.37 -1.89 -11.31
N ILE A 472 -31.57 -2.52 -11.19
CA ILE A 472 -31.75 -3.95 -11.41
C ILE A 472 -32.96 -4.16 -12.32
N VAL A 473 -32.72 -4.38 -13.60
CA VAL A 473 -33.77 -4.56 -14.61
C VAL A 473 -34.26 -6.01 -14.54
N LYS A 474 -35.43 -6.25 -13.95
CA LYS A 474 -36.03 -7.58 -13.81
C LYS A 474 -36.84 -8.00 -15.02
N GLU A 475 -37.50 -7.06 -15.70
CA GLU A 475 -38.35 -7.29 -16.87
C GLU A 475 -38.20 -6.12 -17.84
N ASP A 476 -38.46 -6.33 -19.13
CA ASP A 476 -38.54 -5.24 -20.09
C ASP A 476 -39.75 -4.38 -19.77
N LYS A 477 -39.53 -3.23 -19.14
CA LYS A 477 -40.63 -2.30 -18.85
C LYS A 477 -41.20 -1.78 -20.14
N LYS A 478 -42.49 -1.96 -20.34
CA LYS A 478 -43.26 -1.05 -21.20
C LYS A 478 -43.36 0.26 -20.42
N SER A 479 -42.43 1.16 -20.66
CA SER A 479 -42.53 2.49 -20.06
C SER A 479 -43.74 3.22 -20.68
N ASP A 480 -44.62 3.79 -19.86
CA ASP A 480 -45.47 4.88 -20.28
C ASP A 480 -44.53 6.08 -20.57
N VAL A 481 -43.99 6.08 -21.81
CA VAL A 481 -43.06 7.12 -22.23
C VAL A 481 -43.88 8.34 -22.52
N LEU A 482 -43.57 9.44 -21.82
CA LEU A 482 -44.13 10.75 -22.11
C LEU A 482 -43.92 11.04 -23.60
N GLU A 483 -44.92 11.67 -24.25
CA GLU A 483 -44.85 12.06 -25.65
C GLU A 483 -43.56 12.86 -25.96
N ALA A 484 -42.90 12.56 -27.06
CA ALA A 484 -41.59 13.13 -27.43
C ALA A 484 -41.53 14.66 -27.41
N SER A 485 -42.62 15.32 -27.86
CA SER A 485 -42.74 16.78 -27.80
C SER A 485 -42.72 17.33 -26.38
N LYS A 486 -43.36 16.64 -25.46
CA LYS A 486 -43.43 17.02 -24.03
C LYS A 486 -42.11 16.72 -23.29
N GLN A 487 -41.42 15.66 -23.68
CA GLN A 487 -40.06 15.39 -23.16
C GLN A 487 -39.08 16.50 -23.61
N GLU A 488 -39.15 16.87 -24.87
CA GLU A 488 -38.32 17.96 -25.44
C GLU A 488 -38.55 19.30 -24.72
N ALA A 489 -39.82 19.66 -24.52
CA ALA A 489 -40.22 20.89 -23.84
C ALA A 489 -39.66 20.96 -22.41
N LEU A 490 -39.93 19.93 -21.60
CA LEU A 490 -39.40 19.85 -20.24
C LEU A 490 -37.85 19.85 -20.21
N SER A 491 -37.23 19.10 -21.12
CA SER A 491 -35.77 19.03 -21.17
C SER A 491 -35.16 20.38 -21.51
N ALA A 492 -35.71 21.11 -22.47
CA ALA A 492 -35.25 22.44 -22.85
C ALA A 492 -35.43 23.46 -21.71
N ALA A 493 -36.60 23.45 -21.07
CA ALA A 493 -36.90 24.31 -19.94
C ALA A 493 -35.91 24.10 -18.78
N PHE A 494 -35.76 22.87 -18.30
CA PHE A 494 -34.86 22.56 -17.18
C PHE A 494 -33.40 22.77 -17.55
N LYS A 495 -32.95 22.35 -18.74
CA LYS A 495 -31.58 22.55 -19.21
C LYS A 495 -31.18 24.03 -19.22
N SER A 496 -32.09 24.91 -19.60
CA SER A 496 -31.82 26.35 -19.64
C SER A 496 -31.54 26.99 -18.29
N GLN A 497 -32.00 26.38 -17.20
CA GLN A 497 -31.85 26.88 -15.83
C GLN A 497 -30.74 26.18 -15.03
N LEU A 498 -30.05 25.19 -15.63
CA LEU A 498 -28.91 24.54 -14.99
C LEU A 498 -27.74 25.52 -14.84
N PRO A 499 -27.06 25.55 -13.69
CA PRO A 499 -25.89 26.39 -13.53
C PRO A 499 -24.73 25.86 -14.42
N LYS A 500 -23.95 26.80 -14.97
CA LYS A 500 -22.70 26.47 -15.63
C LYS A 500 -21.67 26.16 -14.54
N MET A 501 -21.18 24.92 -14.51
CA MET A 501 -20.18 24.45 -13.58
C MET A 501 -18.94 24.05 -14.35
N GLU A 502 -17.76 24.34 -13.79
CA GLU A 502 -16.48 23.97 -14.42
C GLU A 502 -16.32 22.44 -14.44
N LYS A 503 -16.04 21.89 -15.63
CA LYS A 503 -15.86 20.44 -15.85
C LYS A 503 -17.06 19.57 -15.43
N VAL A 504 -18.29 20.11 -15.52
CA VAL A 504 -19.53 19.37 -15.28
C VAL A 504 -20.50 19.63 -16.42
N GLU A 505 -21.08 18.57 -16.98
CA GLU A 505 -22.13 18.63 -17.99
C GLU A 505 -23.35 17.83 -17.56
N PHE A 506 -24.52 18.37 -17.84
CA PHE A 506 -25.80 17.72 -17.55
C PHE A 506 -26.54 17.34 -18.83
N ASN A 507 -26.98 16.08 -18.85
CA ASN A 507 -28.02 15.65 -19.78
C ASN A 507 -29.37 15.64 -19.04
N VAL A 508 -30.40 16.18 -19.63
CA VAL A 508 -31.75 16.20 -19.02
C VAL A 508 -32.63 15.19 -19.69
N MET A 509 -33.25 14.31 -18.89
CA MET A 509 -34.13 13.25 -19.37
C MET A 509 -35.37 13.12 -18.48
N THR A 510 -36.42 12.52 -19.03
CA THR A 510 -37.67 12.26 -18.31
C THR A 510 -37.86 10.78 -18.10
N GLN A 511 -38.33 10.38 -16.91
CA GLN A 511 -38.70 9.00 -16.60
C GLN A 511 -39.94 8.95 -15.70
N ALA A 512 -40.76 7.92 -15.87
CA ALA A 512 -41.91 7.67 -15.03
C ALA A 512 -41.45 6.91 -13.78
N LEU A 513 -41.42 7.59 -12.61
CA LEU A 513 -40.91 7.04 -11.34
C LEU A 513 -41.99 6.88 -10.26
N GLY A 514 -43.25 7.04 -10.66
CA GLY A 514 -44.40 7.04 -9.76
C GLY A 514 -44.63 8.37 -9.04
N GLU A 515 -45.85 8.59 -8.58
CA GLU A 515 -46.30 9.88 -8.00
C GLU A 515 -45.58 10.24 -6.69
N ASN A 516 -45.14 9.24 -5.94
CA ASN A 516 -44.45 9.39 -4.66
C ASN A 516 -42.90 9.44 -4.80
N GLY A 517 -42.35 9.28 -6.01
CA GLY A 517 -40.92 9.38 -6.26
C GLY A 517 -40.43 10.84 -6.17
N SER A 518 -39.11 11.03 -6.05
CA SER A 518 -38.56 12.39 -6.10
C SER A 518 -38.90 13.09 -7.41
N PRO A 519 -39.25 14.40 -7.40
CA PRO A 519 -39.60 15.12 -8.61
C PRO A 519 -38.44 15.24 -9.61
N VAL A 520 -37.25 15.41 -9.09
CA VAL A 520 -35.99 15.51 -9.86
C VAL A 520 -34.86 14.80 -9.13
N MET A 521 -34.04 14.07 -9.87
CA MET A 521 -32.88 13.36 -9.36
C MET A 521 -31.67 13.61 -10.24
N ILE A 522 -30.48 13.51 -9.67
CA ILE A 522 -29.22 13.53 -10.41
C ILE A 522 -28.61 12.14 -10.36
N THR A 523 -28.26 11.56 -11.50
CA THR A 523 -27.56 10.29 -11.59
C THR A 523 -26.27 10.44 -12.41
N GLN A 524 -25.32 9.55 -12.20
CA GLN A 524 -24.04 9.56 -12.92
C GLN A 524 -23.76 8.19 -13.52
N SER A 525 -23.66 8.13 -14.87
CA SER A 525 -23.40 6.88 -15.57
C SER A 525 -22.21 6.10 -14.98
N GLU A 526 -22.46 4.85 -14.63
CA GLU A 526 -21.44 3.94 -14.07
C GLU A 526 -20.19 3.84 -14.96
N TYR A 527 -20.40 3.69 -16.28
CA TYR A 527 -19.32 3.53 -17.24
C TYR A 527 -18.40 4.75 -17.27
N MET A 528 -18.95 5.96 -17.47
CA MET A 528 -18.15 7.19 -17.58
C MET A 528 -17.41 7.49 -16.28
N ARG A 529 -18.07 7.27 -15.16
CA ARG A 529 -17.47 7.47 -13.83
C ARG A 529 -16.29 6.54 -13.60
N ARG A 530 -16.44 5.24 -13.89
CA ARG A 530 -15.35 4.26 -13.72
C ARG A 530 -14.17 4.55 -14.64
N MET A 531 -14.43 4.92 -15.88
CA MET A 531 -13.35 5.30 -16.82
C MET A 531 -12.54 6.47 -16.28
N LYS A 532 -13.18 7.45 -15.66
CA LYS A 532 -12.52 8.61 -15.06
C LYS A 532 -11.77 8.25 -13.77
N GLU A 533 -12.33 7.42 -12.91
CA GLU A 533 -11.68 6.91 -11.69
C GLU A 533 -10.42 6.10 -12.04
N MET A 534 -10.49 5.23 -13.05
CA MET A 534 -9.34 4.46 -13.54
C MET A 534 -8.26 5.35 -14.16
N ALA A 535 -8.64 6.42 -14.84
CA ALA A 535 -7.70 7.38 -15.43
C ALA A 535 -6.83 8.08 -14.37
N ASN A 536 -7.36 8.28 -13.17
CA ASN A 536 -6.60 8.84 -12.04
C ASN A 536 -5.57 7.87 -11.45
N ILE A 537 -5.72 6.57 -11.72
CA ILE A 537 -4.85 5.50 -11.19
C ILE A 537 -3.81 5.06 -12.22
N GLN A 538 -4.16 5.10 -13.51
CA GLN A 538 -3.31 4.62 -14.62
C GLN A 538 -2.84 5.77 -15.51
N ALA A 539 -1.55 6.05 -15.52
CA ALA A 539 -0.93 7.15 -16.29
C ALA A 539 -1.21 7.12 -17.82
N GLY A 540 -1.60 5.97 -18.38
CA GLY A 540 -1.93 5.84 -19.80
C GLY A 540 -3.35 6.29 -20.20
N MET A 541 -4.22 6.62 -19.26
CA MET A 541 -5.63 7.00 -19.48
C MET A 541 -5.94 8.46 -19.15
N SER A 542 -4.94 9.33 -19.11
CA SER A 542 -5.05 10.76 -18.72
C SER A 542 -6.14 11.52 -19.49
N PHE A 543 -6.42 11.16 -20.74
CA PHE A 543 -7.48 11.76 -21.56
C PHE A 543 -8.86 11.72 -20.86
N TYR A 544 -9.23 10.58 -20.26
CA TYR A 544 -10.51 10.46 -19.55
C TYR A 544 -10.55 11.29 -18.26
N GLY A 545 -9.40 11.51 -17.61
CA GLY A 545 -9.30 12.35 -16.40
C GLY A 545 -9.59 13.84 -16.67
N GLU A 546 -9.39 14.31 -17.91
CA GLU A 546 -9.64 15.68 -18.32
C GLU A 546 -11.07 15.93 -18.83
N MET A 547 -11.82 14.86 -19.12
CA MET A 547 -13.22 14.98 -19.58
C MET A 547 -14.11 15.56 -18.47
N PRO A 548 -15.17 16.32 -18.83
CA PRO A 548 -16.15 16.78 -17.86
C PRO A 548 -16.88 15.61 -17.21
N ASP A 549 -17.32 15.80 -15.97
CA ASP A 549 -18.22 14.87 -15.29
C ASP A 549 -19.61 14.96 -15.93
N MET A 550 -20.08 13.84 -16.48
CA MET A 550 -21.38 13.74 -17.12
C MET A 550 -22.42 13.26 -16.11
N PHE A 551 -23.42 14.09 -15.85
CA PHE A 551 -24.55 13.75 -15.00
C PHE A 551 -25.86 13.76 -15.81
N ASN A 552 -26.83 12.96 -15.34
CA ASN A 552 -28.19 13.02 -15.83
C ASN A 552 -29.07 13.73 -14.79
N LEU A 553 -29.79 14.77 -15.23
CA LEU A 553 -30.91 15.34 -14.48
C LEU A 553 -32.15 14.59 -14.91
N VAL A 554 -32.66 13.71 -14.06
CA VAL A 554 -33.83 12.88 -14.34
C VAL A 554 -35.08 13.55 -13.78
N LEU A 555 -36.03 13.91 -14.64
CA LEU A 555 -37.31 14.50 -14.30
C LEU A 555 -38.35 13.40 -14.18
N ASN A 556 -39.01 13.31 -13.02
CA ASN A 556 -40.09 12.34 -12.80
C ASN A 556 -41.40 12.81 -13.43
N SER A 557 -41.73 12.24 -14.58
CA SER A 557 -42.96 12.62 -15.33
C SER A 557 -44.25 12.30 -14.60
N ASP A 558 -44.26 11.44 -13.60
CA ASP A 558 -45.41 11.08 -12.78
C ASP A 558 -45.65 12.06 -11.63
N HIS A 559 -44.59 12.77 -11.20
CA HIS A 559 -44.67 13.63 -10.03
C HIS A 559 -45.55 14.87 -10.28
N LYS A 560 -46.41 15.20 -9.30
CA LYS A 560 -47.36 16.34 -9.40
C LYS A 560 -46.71 17.65 -9.83
N LEU A 561 -45.59 18.04 -9.22
CA LEU A 561 -44.90 19.30 -9.54
C LEU A 561 -44.35 19.32 -10.97
N VAL A 562 -43.90 18.21 -11.51
CA VAL A 562 -43.40 18.11 -12.89
C VAL A 562 -44.56 18.19 -13.88
N LYS A 563 -45.69 17.53 -13.57
CA LYS A 563 -46.93 17.61 -14.35
C LYS A 563 -47.49 19.05 -14.36
N GLU A 564 -47.46 19.74 -13.23
CA GLU A 564 -47.86 21.16 -13.12
C GLU A 564 -46.98 22.08 -13.97
N VAL A 565 -45.66 21.90 -13.92
CA VAL A 565 -44.71 22.66 -14.77
C VAL A 565 -45.00 22.39 -16.24
N LEU A 566 -45.23 21.14 -16.65
CA LEU A 566 -45.54 20.80 -18.05
C LEU A 566 -46.84 21.45 -18.52
N ALA A 567 -47.91 21.40 -17.73
CA ALA A 567 -49.19 21.95 -18.06
C ALA A 567 -49.14 23.50 -18.16
N ASP A 568 -48.38 24.14 -17.29
CA ASP A 568 -48.17 25.59 -17.29
C ASP A 568 -47.32 26.02 -18.50
N GLU A 569 -46.28 25.26 -18.82
CA GLU A 569 -45.47 25.48 -20.02
C GLU A 569 -46.26 25.35 -21.31
N GLU A 570 -47.08 24.27 -21.45
CA GLU A 570 -47.97 24.08 -22.60
C GLU A 570 -48.92 25.27 -22.76
N LYS A 571 -49.48 25.77 -21.68
CA LYS A 571 -50.38 26.92 -21.70
C LYS A 571 -49.70 28.22 -22.15
N GLU A 572 -48.51 28.46 -21.65
CA GLU A 572 -47.78 29.73 -21.90
C GLU A 572 -47.02 29.73 -23.23
N CYS A 573 -46.49 28.57 -23.67
CA CYS A 573 -45.61 28.52 -24.84
C CYS A 573 -46.30 28.06 -26.13
N SER A 574 -47.45 27.37 -26.08
CA SER A 574 -48.07 26.73 -27.26
C SER A 574 -48.33 27.68 -28.41
N ALA A 575 -48.80 28.88 -28.15
CA ALA A 575 -49.11 29.87 -29.21
C ALA A 575 -47.84 30.37 -29.95
N ALA A 576 -46.74 30.48 -29.22
CA ALA A 576 -45.46 30.92 -29.80
C ALA A 576 -44.72 29.78 -30.49
N ILE A 577 -44.90 28.53 -30.01
CA ILE A 577 -44.25 27.31 -30.54
C ILE A 577 -44.90 26.81 -31.82
N ALA A 578 -46.24 26.90 -31.96
CA ALA A 578 -46.99 26.32 -33.06
C ALA A 578 -46.48 26.71 -34.47
N PRO A 579 -46.18 27.95 -34.79
CA PRO A 579 -45.64 28.31 -36.12
C PRO A 579 -44.24 27.77 -36.34
N ILE A 580 -43.38 27.75 -35.31
CA ILE A 580 -42.01 27.23 -35.38
C ILE A 580 -42.04 25.72 -35.57
N GLN A 581 -42.93 25.05 -34.87
CA GLN A 581 -43.09 23.60 -34.97
C GLN A 581 -43.53 23.18 -36.39
N THR A 582 -44.47 23.89 -36.99
CA THR A 582 -44.91 23.64 -38.37
C THR A 582 -43.77 23.78 -39.37
N GLU A 583 -42.97 24.83 -39.24
CA GLU A 583 -41.81 25.08 -40.11
C GLU A 583 -40.69 24.02 -39.86
N LEU A 584 -40.47 23.64 -38.61
CA LEU A 584 -39.47 22.62 -38.23
C LEU A 584 -39.85 21.26 -38.82
N GLU A 585 -41.11 20.87 -38.81
CA GLU A 585 -41.62 19.65 -39.42
C GLU A 585 -41.41 19.63 -40.93
N ASP A 586 -41.65 20.74 -41.63
CA ASP A 586 -41.38 20.84 -43.09
C ASP A 586 -39.90 20.74 -43.38
N VAL A 587 -39.04 21.46 -42.65
CA VAL A 587 -37.59 21.42 -42.80
C VAL A 587 -37.07 20.01 -42.52
N THR A 588 -37.53 19.36 -41.44
CA THR A 588 -37.14 18.00 -41.09
C THR A 588 -37.49 17.01 -42.21
N LYS A 589 -38.72 17.09 -42.71
CA LYS A 589 -39.18 16.19 -43.80
C LYS A 589 -38.37 16.36 -45.06
N ARG A 590 -38.01 17.58 -45.46
CA ARG A 590 -37.16 17.85 -46.61
C ARG A 590 -35.73 17.37 -46.41
N ARG A 591 -35.19 17.63 -45.23
CA ARG A 591 -33.85 17.18 -44.81
C ARG A 591 -33.71 15.66 -44.85
N ASP A 592 -34.68 14.96 -44.25
CA ASP A 592 -34.67 13.50 -44.21
C ASP A 592 -34.85 12.87 -45.60
N ALA A 593 -35.64 13.47 -46.46
CA ALA A 593 -35.77 13.05 -47.85
C ALA A 593 -34.43 13.16 -48.64
N LEU A 594 -33.70 14.28 -48.45
CA LEU A 594 -32.39 14.46 -49.06
C LEU A 594 -31.34 13.50 -48.47
N LYS A 595 -31.30 13.30 -47.18
CA LYS A 595 -30.39 12.36 -46.50
C LYS A 595 -30.63 10.94 -47.04
N LYS A 596 -31.90 10.52 -47.16
CA LYS A 596 -32.25 9.21 -47.70
C LYS A 596 -31.86 9.05 -49.17
N LYS A 597 -31.93 10.16 -49.96
CA LYS A 597 -31.50 10.16 -51.37
C LYS A 597 -29.97 10.06 -51.51
N GLN A 598 -29.24 10.51 -50.54
CA GLN A 598 -27.77 10.48 -50.49
C GLN A 598 -27.23 9.20 -49.83
N GLU A 599 -28.04 8.42 -49.15
CA GLU A 599 -27.66 7.22 -48.45
C GLU A 599 -27.03 6.19 -49.42
N GLY A 600 -25.84 5.70 -49.06
CA GLY A 600 -25.07 4.73 -49.89
C GLY A 600 -24.27 5.31 -51.07
N LYS A 601 -24.35 6.64 -51.30
CA LYS A 601 -23.54 7.31 -52.31
C LYS A 601 -22.21 7.78 -51.74
N LYS A 602 -21.15 7.78 -52.54
CA LYS A 602 -19.89 8.43 -52.19
C LYS A 602 -20.06 9.96 -52.26
N ASP A 603 -19.31 10.67 -51.46
CA ASP A 603 -19.38 12.13 -51.38
C ASP A 603 -19.16 12.82 -52.78
N GLU A 604 -18.33 12.21 -53.64
CA GLU A 604 -18.03 12.63 -54.99
C GLU A 604 -19.25 12.50 -55.94
N ASP A 605 -20.14 11.54 -55.67
CA ASP A 605 -21.32 11.25 -56.51
C ASP A 605 -22.56 12.05 -56.12
N ILE A 606 -22.49 12.88 -55.09
CA ILE A 606 -23.59 13.73 -54.64
C ILE A 606 -23.48 15.09 -55.33
N PRO A 607 -24.52 15.55 -56.06
CA PRO A 607 -24.52 16.86 -56.71
C PRO A 607 -24.29 18.00 -55.73
N THR A 608 -23.45 18.96 -56.08
CA THR A 608 -23.13 20.12 -55.20
C THR A 608 -24.41 20.86 -54.75
N ALA A 609 -25.39 21.02 -55.66
CA ALA A 609 -26.67 21.65 -55.31
C ALA A 609 -27.44 20.89 -54.21
N GLU A 610 -27.40 19.57 -54.18
CA GLU A 610 -28.02 18.73 -53.11
C GLU A 610 -27.27 18.86 -51.78
N LYS A 611 -25.92 19.01 -51.83
CA LYS A 611 -25.11 19.25 -50.62
C LYS A 611 -25.40 20.63 -50.03
N ASP A 612 -25.47 21.67 -50.90
CA ASP A 612 -25.75 23.04 -50.50
C ASP A 612 -27.18 23.16 -49.92
N GLU A 613 -28.15 22.51 -50.55
CA GLU A 613 -29.53 22.48 -50.05
C GLU A 613 -29.61 21.78 -48.66
N LEU A 614 -28.88 20.65 -48.46
CA LEU A 614 -28.86 19.98 -47.19
C LEU A 614 -28.21 20.83 -46.10
N ASN A 615 -27.09 21.49 -46.41
CA ASN A 615 -26.43 22.42 -45.49
C ASN A 615 -27.33 23.59 -45.09
N ASP A 616 -28.09 24.16 -46.04
CA ASP A 616 -29.04 25.23 -45.74
C ASP A 616 -30.23 24.74 -44.90
N LEU A 617 -30.72 23.52 -45.15
CA LEU A 617 -31.75 22.89 -44.33
C LEU A 617 -31.24 22.55 -42.93
N ASP A 618 -30.01 22.09 -42.77
CA ASP A 618 -29.42 21.82 -41.48
C ASP A 618 -29.25 23.13 -40.67
N LYS A 619 -28.76 24.21 -41.28
CA LYS A 619 -28.71 25.55 -40.64
C LYS A 619 -30.09 26.06 -40.20
N LYS A 620 -31.07 25.97 -41.11
CA LYS A 620 -32.43 26.38 -40.81
C LYS A 620 -33.07 25.59 -39.70
N TRP A 621 -32.80 24.28 -39.68
CA TRP A 621 -33.25 23.40 -38.62
C TRP A 621 -32.65 23.78 -37.25
N ASP A 622 -31.34 24.06 -37.20
CA ASP A 622 -30.65 24.53 -36.01
C ASP A 622 -31.19 25.87 -35.51
N GLU A 623 -31.46 26.83 -36.41
CA GLU A 623 -32.05 28.14 -36.07
C GLU A 623 -33.45 27.98 -35.47
N LEU A 624 -34.30 27.15 -36.05
CA LEU A 624 -35.66 26.90 -35.57
C LEU A 624 -35.65 26.20 -34.22
N LYS A 625 -34.72 25.24 -34.04
CA LYS A 625 -34.48 24.58 -32.76
C LYS A 625 -34.08 25.59 -31.66
N GLN A 626 -33.12 26.45 -31.96
CA GLN A 626 -32.69 27.51 -31.02
C GLN A 626 -33.80 28.47 -30.67
N GLN A 627 -34.64 28.86 -31.63
CA GLN A 627 -35.81 29.72 -31.36
C GLN A 627 -36.80 29.04 -30.44
N LYS A 628 -37.09 27.75 -30.68
CA LYS A 628 -37.96 26.92 -29.84
C LYS A 628 -37.40 26.81 -28.42
N ASP A 629 -36.11 26.46 -28.27
CA ASP A 629 -35.44 26.34 -26.99
C ASP A 629 -35.40 27.67 -26.22
N SER A 630 -35.27 28.81 -26.94
CA SER A 630 -35.31 30.15 -26.35
C SER A 630 -36.67 30.50 -25.75
N ILE A 631 -37.77 30.03 -26.35
CA ILE A 631 -39.12 30.20 -25.81
C ILE A 631 -39.28 29.44 -24.51
N PHE A 632 -38.87 28.18 -24.47
CA PHE A 632 -38.90 27.37 -23.27
C PHE A 632 -37.99 27.94 -22.16
N ALA A 633 -36.80 28.43 -22.52
CA ALA A 633 -35.91 29.12 -21.60
C ALA A 633 -36.50 30.35 -20.99
N GLY A 634 -37.21 31.17 -21.81
CA GLY A 634 -37.92 32.36 -21.38
C GLY A 634 -39.05 32.07 -20.37
N TYR A 635 -39.79 31.00 -20.58
CA TYR A 635 -40.75 30.46 -19.62
C TYR A 635 -40.09 30.02 -18.33
N ALA A 636 -39.08 29.12 -18.44
CA ALA A 636 -38.39 28.54 -17.29
C ALA A 636 -37.70 29.58 -16.40
N GLY A 637 -37.18 30.65 -17.00
CA GLY A 637 -36.58 31.78 -16.28
C GLY A 637 -37.56 32.58 -15.40
N LYS A 638 -38.88 32.51 -15.71
CA LYS A 638 -39.95 33.14 -14.91
C LYS A 638 -40.56 32.18 -13.89
N ASN A 639 -40.42 30.87 -14.11
CA ASN A 639 -41.04 29.86 -13.26
C ASN A 639 -40.11 29.51 -12.08
N LYS A 640 -40.48 29.94 -10.88
CA LYS A 640 -39.72 29.70 -9.65
C LYS A 640 -39.60 28.21 -9.29
N VAL A 641 -40.59 27.38 -9.68
CA VAL A 641 -40.63 25.94 -9.36
C VAL A 641 -39.55 25.18 -10.11
N VAL A 642 -39.34 25.49 -11.41
CA VAL A 642 -38.27 24.85 -12.21
C VAL A 642 -36.91 25.04 -11.53
N ARG A 643 -36.58 26.27 -11.16
CA ARG A 643 -35.31 26.56 -10.49
C ARG A 643 -35.20 25.89 -9.12
N GLN A 644 -36.31 25.88 -8.37
CA GLN A 644 -36.35 25.26 -7.04
C GLN A 644 -36.12 23.75 -7.11
N LEU A 645 -36.70 23.08 -8.10
CA LEU A 645 -36.54 21.63 -8.30
C LEU A 645 -35.10 21.28 -8.71
N ILE A 646 -34.47 22.06 -9.58
CA ILE A 646 -33.05 21.90 -9.94
C ILE A 646 -32.18 22.06 -8.71
N ASP A 647 -32.33 23.12 -7.95
CA ASP A 647 -31.51 23.43 -6.80
C ASP A 647 -31.69 22.39 -5.66
N LEU A 648 -32.89 21.83 -5.51
CA LEU A 648 -33.12 20.69 -4.59
C LEU A 648 -32.29 19.47 -5.00
N ALA A 649 -32.28 19.11 -6.27
CA ALA A 649 -31.50 17.98 -6.77
C ALA A 649 -29.97 18.23 -6.64
N LEU A 650 -29.51 19.46 -6.91
CA LEU A 650 -28.12 19.87 -6.72
C LEU A 650 -27.72 19.83 -5.23
N LEU A 651 -28.60 20.30 -4.33
CA LEU A 651 -28.38 20.29 -2.90
C LEU A 651 -28.20 18.85 -2.38
N GLN A 652 -29.08 17.95 -2.82
CA GLN A 652 -29.05 16.54 -2.42
C GLN A 652 -27.75 15.81 -2.85
N ASN A 653 -27.10 16.33 -3.90
CA ASN A 653 -25.83 15.79 -4.42
C ASN A 653 -24.60 16.64 -4.04
N ASN A 654 -24.69 17.49 -3.02
CA ASN A 654 -23.61 18.38 -2.55
C ASN A 654 -23.06 19.35 -3.62
N MET A 655 -23.84 19.59 -4.68
CA MET A 655 -23.45 20.44 -5.81
C MET A 655 -23.95 21.90 -5.67
N LEU A 656 -24.78 22.22 -4.66
CA LEU A 656 -25.30 23.54 -4.38
C LEU A 656 -24.54 24.19 -3.22
N LYS A 657 -23.78 25.25 -3.50
CA LYS A 657 -22.91 25.91 -2.51
C LYS A 657 -22.93 27.43 -2.66
N GLY A 658 -22.43 28.13 -1.65
CA GLY A 658 -22.21 29.60 -1.68
C GLY A 658 -23.47 30.40 -1.97
N GLU A 659 -23.38 31.33 -2.93
CA GLU A 659 -24.48 32.25 -3.31
C GLU A 659 -25.70 31.48 -3.83
N ALA A 660 -25.51 30.40 -4.59
CA ALA A 660 -26.61 29.60 -5.11
C ALA A 660 -27.44 28.98 -3.99
N LEU A 661 -26.79 28.45 -2.96
CA LEU A 661 -27.44 27.91 -1.75
C LEU A 661 -28.23 29.00 -1.00
N ASN A 662 -27.65 30.20 -0.84
CA ASN A 662 -28.34 31.32 -0.19
C ASN A 662 -29.58 31.75 -0.96
N ASN A 663 -29.50 31.82 -2.29
CA ASN A 663 -30.63 32.16 -3.16
C ASN A 663 -31.72 31.08 -3.14
N PHE A 664 -31.31 29.80 -3.06
CA PHE A 664 -32.24 28.69 -2.86
C PHE A 664 -33.03 28.83 -1.55
N VAL A 665 -32.35 29.10 -0.42
CA VAL A 665 -32.99 29.29 0.88
C VAL A 665 -34.00 30.48 0.82
N LYS A 666 -33.62 31.61 0.21
CA LYS A 666 -34.54 32.74 0.06
C LYS A 666 -35.79 32.37 -0.72
N ARG A 667 -35.66 31.70 -1.89
CA ARG A 667 -36.80 31.21 -2.67
C ARG A 667 -37.66 30.21 -1.92
N SER A 668 -37.02 29.30 -1.13
CA SER A 668 -37.77 28.34 -0.32
C SER A 668 -38.69 29.01 0.68
N ILE A 669 -38.22 30.11 1.30
CA ILE A 669 -39.04 30.90 2.24
C ILE A 669 -40.20 31.60 1.52
N GLU A 670 -39.99 32.07 0.27
CA GLU A 670 -41.05 32.71 -0.51
C GLU A 670 -42.11 31.70 -1.01
N LEU A 671 -41.79 30.43 -1.10
CA LEU A 671 -42.68 29.36 -1.57
C LEU A 671 -43.51 28.72 -0.45
N ILE A 672 -43.11 28.88 0.82
CA ILE A 672 -43.87 28.45 2.01
C ILE A 672 -44.93 29.49 2.36
#